data_4ca971cfa5e24e6ef5eda5ca745c80b6
#
_entry.id   4ca971cfa5e24e6ef5eda5ca745c80b6
#
_cell.length_a   1.000
_cell.length_b   1.000
_cell.length_c   1.000
_cell.angle_alpha   90.00
_cell.angle_beta   90.00
_cell.angle_gamma   90.00
#
_symmetry.space_group_name_H-M   'P 1'
#
loop_
_entity.id
_entity.type
_entity.pdbx_description
1 polymer ?
#
loop_
_entity_poly.entity_id
_entity_poly.type
_entity_poly.pdbx_seq_one_letter_code
_entity_poly.pdbx_strand_id
1 'polypeptide(L)'
;MTLQTMTAQEAVQANAQVRFLMAQGPHNAGKTALVRARVEALLASGVPAGQVCVVAGSDAAVQAMADVAAHGVTVTCARDLELSILSTPEAQAFTHRAPRLIMPFEDDFVKEDLKSTGVAAKQLKGMLGFFRKSLTTLETDDPYFFWEKDEQKVFNLARTCLTAYGPIHPCELAGMCVHYLATLADPSRALPACHFVVDDYQALNRASQLVLEGLAPESLWACADPTDTSEGADPFPYGKGIEEFCARNEGAVSVVLPAPATGMVAGAASQLADSGFLDALSLGLLDSCGEHEVADTYAVPCAAAPIEGVELLESFGWKEEFSKVASWVKDKVDAGADPSRVVVAAPNLTWDRSLAKALKANDLPVRKMATGQLVSANFRKVEECDEARFVSMLGLLANPQDGICWRVWCGVGDYVACSNVFCELATHDCAEEGKTIVEALESLVAAVSEGSIGSTHDAVAEAYLAGHALIDELAGLTGRTLIDKLASKLGVRRMSEALLDACLAAGPDASAAQMFASVHACATRRDFFGDAAGVGVCSYDDVAGVSCDYLVLAGCMNGWLPEHAYFDAASASAKVRQSIDKKARALFYTLAGCAKKTLAISSFADVDLEVSEKLNLKGYRVSAGIDGRRHMSVRRSVIADYALAAWGVIAFDEQDLRAQVRTY
;
A
#
# COMPACT_ATOMS: atom_id res chain seq x y z
N MET A 1 -29.85 5.81 -18.48
CA MET A 1 -30.58 4.88 -17.57
C MET A 1 -30.78 5.57 -16.25
N THR A 2 -31.96 5.61 -15.68
CA THR A 2 -32.17 6.12 -14.31
C THR A 2 -31.63 5.05 -13.35
N LEU A 3 -30.58 5.38 -12.59
CA LEU A 3 -30.04 4.49 -11.58
C LEU A 3 -31.07 4.31 -10.46
N GLN A 4 -31.36 3.06 -10.09
CA GLN A 4 -32.32 2.75 -9.04
C GLN A 4 -31.60 2.67 -7.70
N THR A 5 -32.08 3.43 -6.72
CA THR A 5 -31.57 3.35 -5.36
C THR A 5 -32.20 2.17 -4.62
N MET A 6 -31.38 1.30 -4.06
CA MET A 6 -31.79 0.06 -3.37
C MET A 6 -30.90 -0.22 -2.17
N THR A 7 -31.48 -0.77 -1.11
CA THR A 7 -30.68 -1.37 -0.03
C THR A 7 -29.95 -2.62 -0.54
N ALA A 8 -28.94 -3.07 0.21
CA ALA A 8 -28.17 -4.27 -0.14
C ALA A 8 -29.07 -5.51 -0.34
N GLN A 9 -30.06 -5.72 0.52
CA GLN A 9 -30.99 -6.85 0.42
C GLN A 9 -31.93 -6.73 -0.77
N GLU A 10 -32.50 -5.56 -1.02
CA GLU A 10 -33.36 -5.32 -2.19
C GLU A 10 -32.57 -5.51 -3.50
N ALA A 11 -31.31 -5.05 -3.55
CA ALA A 11 -30.44 -5.23 -4.71
C ALA A 11 -30.20 -6.72 -5.01
N VAL A 12 -29.95 -7.54 -4.00
CA VAL A 12 -29.77 -8.99 -4.17
C VAL A 12 -31.08 -9.68 -4.61
N GLN A 13 -32.20 -9.34 -3.99
CA GLN A 13 -33.51 -9.95 -4.33
C GLN A 13 -33.96 -9.60 -5.75
N ALA A 14 -33.85 -8.32 -6.12
CA ALA A 14 -34.27 -7.85 -7.44
C ALA A 14 -33.37 -8.35 -8.59
N ASN A 15 -32.11 -8.65 -8.31
CA ASN A 15 -31.11 -8.96 -9.32
C ASN A 15 -30.51 -10.37 -9.18
N ALA A 16 -31.17 -11.30 -8.47
CA ALA A 16 -30.63 -12.63 -8.16
C ALA A 16 -30.10 -13.40 -9.38
N GLN A 17 -30.72 -13.23 -10.55
CA GLN A 17 -30.38 -13.87 -11.83
C GLN A 17 -29.46 -13.03 -12.73
N VAL A 18 -29.08 -11.83 -12.31
CA VAL A 18 -28.23 -10.94 -13.10
C VAL A 18 -26.80 -11.46 -13.04
N ARG A 19 -26.20 -11.65 -14.21
CA ARG A 19 -24.80 -12.12 -14.34
C ARG A 19 -23.81 -11.07 -13.89
N PHE A 20 -23.96 -9.83 -14.36
CA PHE A 20 -23.06 -8.72 -14.11
C PHE A 20 -23.79 -7.58 -13.38
N LEU A 21 -23.31 -7.18 -12.21
CA LEU A 21 -23.91 -6.09 -11.45
C LEU A 21 -22.82 -5.15 -10.91
N MET A 22 -23.03 -3.83 -11.07
CA MET A 22 -22.24 -2.77 -10.45
C MET A 22 -23.09 -2.03 -9.41
N ALA A 23 -22.76 -2.15 -8.13
CA ALA A 23 -23.38 -1.40 -7.05
C ALA A 23 -22.48 -0.25 -6.62
N GLN A 24 -23.01 0.98 -6.69
CA GLN A 24 -22.27 2.18 -6.34
C GLN A 24 -22.81 2.78 -5.05
N GLY A 25 -21.92 3.30 -4.20
CA GLY A 25 -22.32 4.00 -2.99
C GLY A 25 -21.12 4.52 -2.20
N PRO A 26 -21.32 5.60 -1.43
CA PRO A 26 -20.26 6.19 -0.61
C PRO A 26 -19.78 5.23 0.51
N HIS A 27 -18.81 5.66 1.30
CA HIS A 27 -18.43 4.93 2.51
C HIS A 27 -19.67 4.67 3.40
N ASN A 28 -19.70 3.51 4.02
CA ASN A 28 -20.78 3.04 4.91
C ASN A 28 -22.18 2.92 4.26
N ALA A 29 -22.31 3.00 2.94
CA ALA A 29 -23.59 2.79 2.22
C ALA A 29 -24.07 1.33 2.21
N GLY A 30 -23.32 0.40 2.78
CA GLY A 30 -23.68 -1.01 2.84
C GLY A 30 -23.10 -1.88 1.70
N LYS A 31 -22.04 -1.44 1.03
CA LYS A 31 -21.32 -2.20 -0.01
C LYS A 31 -20.94 -3.60 0.48
N THR A 32 -20.21 -3.69 1.58
CA THR A 32 -19.80 -4.96 2.19
C THR A 32 -21.00 -5.81 2.67
N ALA A 33 -22.10 -5.18 3.07
CA ALA A 33 -23.33 -5.90 3.39
C ALA A 33 -23.97 -6.53 2.14
N LEU A 34 -23.88 -5.86 0.99
CA LEU A 34 -24.31 -6.43 -0.30
C LEU A 34 -23.44 -7.63 -0.69
N VAL A 35 -22.11 -7.54 -0.50
CA VAL A 35 -21.20 -8.67 -0.74
C VAL A 35 -21.62 -9.89 0.09
N ARG A 36 -21.84 -9.72 1.40
CA ARG A 36 -22.31 -10.80 2.28
C ARG A 36 -23.64 -11.37 1.84
N ALA A 37 -24.63 -10.51 1.59
CA ALA A 37 -25.96 -10.93 1.15
C ALA A 37 -25.93 -11.69 -0.19
N ARG A 38 -25.04 -11.29 -1.12
CA ARG A 38 -24.88 -12.02 -2.39
C ARG A 38 -24.26 -13.39 -2.18
N VAL A 39 -23.22 -13.51 -1.36
CA VAL A 39 -22.60 -14.79 -1.01
C VAL A 39 -23.64 -15.73 -0.36
N GLU A 40 -24.39 -15.25 0.62
CA GLU A 40 -25.45 -16.01 1.27
C GLU A 40 -26.50 -16.51 0.27
N ALA A 41 -26.92 -15.64 -0.67
CA ALA A 41 -27.90 -16.00 -1.71
C ALA A 41 -27.34 -17.07 -2.66
N LEU A 42 -26.06 -17.01 -3.06
CA LEU A 42 -25.42 -18.03 -3.89
C LEU A 42 -25.39 -19.38 -3.16
N LEU A 43 -24.92 -19.41 -1.91
CA LEU A 43 -24.88 -20.62 -1.10
C LEU A 43 -26.27 -21.21 -0.86
N ALA A 44 -27.28 -20.36 -0.57
CA ALA A 44 -28.67 -20.79 -0.39
C ALA A 44 -29.31 -21.34 -1.67
N SER A 45 -28.84 -20.90 -2.85
CA SER A 45 -29.27 -21.44 -4.14
C SER A 45 -28.60 -22.78 -4.51
N GLY A 46 -27.66 -23.27 -3.68
CA GLY A 46 -26.97 -24.54 -3.86
C GLY A 46 -25.63 -24.43 -4.60
N VAL A 47 -25.11 -23.22 -4.84
CA VAL A 47 -23.76 -23.04 -5.39
C VAL A 47 -22.73 -23.52 -4.37
N PRO A 48 -21.81 -24.43 -4.76
CA PRO A 48 -20.75 -24.89 -3.87
C PRO A 48 -19.85 -23.74 -3.40
N ALA A 49 -19.51 -23.70 -2.10
CA ALA A 49 -18.70 -22.61 -1.55
C ALA A 49 -17.35 -22.41 -2.27
N GLY A 50 -16.70 -23.49 -2.72
CA GLY A 50 -15.45 -23.41 -3.49
C GLY A 50 -15.59 -22.80 -4.89
N GLN A 51 -16.83 -22.60 -5.39
CA GLN A 51 -17.10 -21.88 -6.64
C GLN A 51 -17.36 -20.39 -6.44
N VAL A 52 -17.39 -19.91 -5.19
CA VAL A 52 -17.60 -18.50 -4.86
C VAL A 52 -16.30 -17.90 -4.37
N CYS A 53 -15.92 -16.76 -4.95
CA CYS A 53 -14.75 -15.99 -4.55
C CYS A 53 -15.15 -14.54 -4.27
N VAL A 54 -14.80 -14.06 -3.08
CA VAL A 54 -14.88 -12.64 -2.73
C VAL A 54 -13.50 -12.02 -2.93
N VAL A 55 -13.46 -10.96 -3.75
CA VAL A 55 -12.24 -10.18 -3.99
C VAL A 55 -12.40 -8.84 -3.29
N ALA A 56 -11.57 -8.59 -2.29
CA ALA A 56 -11.58 -7.35 -1.53
C ALA A 56 -10.48 -6.39 -2.01
N GLY A 57 -10.73 -5.09 -1.93
CA GLY A 57 -9.80 -4.07 -2.40
C GLY A 57 -8.52 -3.92 -1.55
N SER A 58 -8.47 -4.52 -0.35
CA SER A 58 -7.30 -4.45 0.54
C SER A 58 -7.17 -5.68 1.43
N ASP A 59 -5.95 -5.88 1.98
CA ASP A 59 -5.70 -6.96 2.95
C ASP A 59 -6.54 -6.78 4.24
N ALA A 60 -6.72 -5.54 4.69
CA ALA A 60 -7.58 -5.24 5.85
C ALA A 60 -9.06 -5.61 5.60
N ALA A 61 -9.56 -5.39 4.38
CA ALA A 61 -10.91 -5.79 3.99
C ALA A 61 -11.05 -7.32 3.91
N VAL A 62 -10.02 -8.05 3.47
CA VAL A 62 -9.98 -9.53 3.53
C VAL A 62 -10.13 -10.01 4.96
N GLN A 63 -9.37 -9.47 5.91
CA GLN A 63 -9.48 -9.82 7.33
C GLN A 63 -10.88 -9.53 7.90
N ALA A 64 -11.48 -8.40 7.51
CA ALA A 64 -12.81 -8.01 7.97
C ALA A 64 -13.94 -8.96 7.49
N MET A 65 -13.65 -9.85 6.54
CA MET A 65 -14.58 -10.85 5.98
C MET A 65 -14.28 -12.28 6.42
N ALA A 66 -13.60 -12.48 7.55
CA ALA A 66 -13.30 -13.79 8.08
C ALA A 66 -14.58 -14.64 8.36
N ASP A 67 -15.70 -13.99 8.68
CA ASP A 67 -17.02 -14.59 8.80
C ASP A 67 -17.50 -15.24 7.48
N VAL A 68 -17.27 -14.61 6.35
CA VAL A 68 -17.58 -15.12 5.01
C VAL A 68 -16.68 -16.32 4.68
N ALA A 69 -15.39 -16.20 4.96
CA ALA A 69 -14.42 -17.26 4.75
C ALA A 69 -14.74 -18.53 5.58
N ALA A 70 -15.33 -18.38 6.77
CA ALA A 70 -15.73 -19.49 7.63
C ALA A 70 -16.77 -20.42 6.98
N HIS A 71 -17.49 -19.97 5.96
CA HIS A 71 -18.42 -20.80 5.16
C HIS A 71 -17.72 -21.60 4.05
N GLY A 72 -16.38 -21.59 3.97
CA GLY A 72 -15.62 -22.28 2.92
C GLY A 72 -15.53 -21.51 1.59
N VAL A 73 -15.95 -20.25 1.58
CA VAL A 73 -15.82 -19.33 0.45
C VAL A 73 -14.39 -18.77 0.42
N THR A 74 -13.81 -18.66 -0.78
CA THR A 74 -12.51 -18.00 -0.94
C THR A 74 -12.69 -16.49 -0.75
N VAL A 75 -11.97 -15.91 0.22
CA VAL A 75 -11.88 -14.45 0.40
C VAL A 75 -10.44 -14.04 0.21
N THR A 76 -10.17 -13.15 -0.72
CA THR A 76 -8.81 -12.79 -1.13
C THR A 76 -8.75 -11.34 -1.65
N CYS A 77 -7.56 -10.77 -1.83
CA CYS A 77 -7.37 -9.58 -2.65
C CYS A 77 -6.99 -9.96 -4.08
N ALA A 78 -7.09 -9.01 -5.03
CA ALA A 78 -6.76 -9.26 -6.44
C ALA A 78 -5.32 -9.77 -6.61
N ARG A 79 -4.36 -9.18 -5.91
CA ARG A 79 -2.95 -9.61 -5.90
C ARG A 79 -2.77 -11.10 -5.60
N ASP A 80 -3.41 -11.62 -4.53
CA ASP A 80 -3.26 -13.02 -4.13
C ASP A 80 -4.03 -13.96 -5.07
N LEU A 81 -5.16 -13.51 -5.64
CA LEU A 81 -5.87 -14.21 -6.70
C LEU A 81 -4.98 -14.37 -7.95
N GLU A 82 -4.35 -13.30 -8.38
CA GLU A 82 -3.45 -13.24 -9.53
C GLU A 82 -2.20 -14.12 -9.33
N LEU A 83 -1.60 -14.07 -8.14
CA LEU A 83 -0.51 -14.98 -7.79
C LEU A 83 -0.96 -16.44 -7.85
N SER A 84 -2.19 -16.77 -7.44
CA SER A 84 -2.70 -18.14 -7.52
C SER A 84 -2.89 -18.61 -8.97
N ILE A 85 -3.34 -17.73 -9.87
CA ILE A 85 -3.42 -18.01 -11.31
C ILE A 85 -2.02 -18.31 -11.88
N LEU A 86 -1.01 -17.50 -11.51
CA LEU A 86 0.36 -17.66 -12.00
C LEU A 86 1.17 -18.75 -11.28
N SER A 87 0.60 -19.42 -10.26
CA SER A 87 1.28 -20.48 -9.53
C SER A 87 1.26 -21.85 -10.23
N THR A 88 0.49 -22.00 -11.32
CA THR A 88 0.45 -23.25 -12.07
C THR A 88 1.75 -23.45 -12.88
N PRO A 89 2.21 -24.70 -13.08
CA PRO A 89 3.41 -24.96 -13.89
C PRO A 89 3.32 -24.37 -15.31
N GLU A 90 2.14 -24.40 -15.92
CA GLU A 90 1.89 -23.86 -17.26
C GLU A 90 2.05 -22.33 -17.27
N ALA A 91 1.52 -21.65 -16.25
CA ALA A 91 1.66 -20.19 -16.12
C ALA A 91 3.11 -19.79 -15.84
N GLN A 92 3.82 -20.54 -15.00
CA GLN A 92 5.25 -20.30 -14.74
C GLN A 92 6.10 -20.52 -16.00
N ALA A 93 5.78 -21.55 -16.80
CA ALA A 93 6.44 -21.76 -18.09
C ALA A 93 6.15 -20.62 -19.08
N PHE A 94 4.94 -20.06 -19.07
CA PHE A 94 4.57 -18.91 -19.91
C PHE A 94 5.27 -17.61 -19.46
N THR A 95 5.30 -17.34 -18.16
CA THR A 95 5.82 -16.08 -17.61
C THR A 95 7.33 -16.10 -17.42
N HIS A 96 7.95 -17.25 -17.30
CA HIS A 96 9.35 -17.45 -16.87
C HIS A 96 9.64 -16.76 -15.52
N ARG A 97 8.66 -16.75 -14.60
CA ARG A 97 8.75 -16.10 -13.29
C ARG A 97 8.38 -17.04 -12.16
N ALA A 98 9.02 -16.83 -11.02
CA ALA A 98 8.57 -17.44 -9.76
C ALA A 98 7.29 -16.74 -9.25
N PRO A 99 6.29 -17.50 -8.73
CA PRO A 99 5.04 -16.91 -8.26
C PRO A 99 5.21 -16.25 -6.87
N ARG A 100 6.13 -15.30 -6.77
CA ARG A 100 6.33 -14.48 -5.59
C ARG A 100 6.60 -13.03 -5.98
N LEU A 101 6.11 -12.10 -5.16
CA LEU A 101 6.37 -10.68 -5.36
C LEU A 101 7.79 -10.30 -4.93
N ILE A 102 8.36 -9.33 -5.62
CA ILE A 102 9.59 -8.68 -5.19
C ILE A 102 9.32 -7.84 -3.94
N MET A 103 10.17 -7.97 -2.91
CA MET A 103 10.10 -7.10 -1.73
C MET A 103 10.67 -5.71 -2.04
N PRO A 104 10.24 -4.64 -1.35
CA PRO A 104 10.69 -3.28 -1.63
C PRO A 104 12.22 -3.10 -1.63
N PHE A 105 12.93 -3.71 -0.68
CA PHE A 105 14.39 -3.64 -0.63
C PHE A 105 15.08 -4.42 -1.76
N GLU A 106 14.49 -5.52 -2.23
CA GLU A 106 14.99 -6.28 -3.40
C GLU A 106 14.86 -5.46 -4.69
N ASP A 107 13.75 -4.73 -4.84
CA ASP A 107 13.51 -3.82 -5.97
C ASP A 107 14.56 -2.70 -6.02
N ASP A 108 15.12 -2.29 -4.89
CA ASP A 108 16.20 -1.31 -4.86
C ASP A 108 17.50 -1.86 -5.48
N PHE A 109 17.79 -3.16 -5.37
CA PHE A 109 18.89 -3.79 -6.08
C PHE A 109 18.66 -3.83 -7.60
N VAL A 110 17.44 -4.13 -8.05
CA VAL A 110 17.10 -4.04 -9.48
C VAL A 110 17.26 -2.60 -10.00
N LYS A 111 16.79 -1.60 -9.25
CA LYS A 111 16.98 -0.17 -9.62
C LYS A 111 18.46 0.21 -9.72
N GLU A 112 19.33 -0.38 -8.88
CA GLU A 112 20.76 -0.14 -8.98
C GLU A 112 21.32 -0.68 -10.29
N ASP A 113 20.90 -1.89 -10.70
CA ASP A 113 21.31 -2.50 -11.98
C ASP A 113 20.93 -1.63 -13.18
N LEU A 114 19.78 -0.97 -13.14
CA LEU A 114 19.33 -0.10 -14.21
C LEU A 114 20.20 1.15 -14.42
N LYS A 115 21.04 1.52 -13.45
CA LYS A 115 22.01 2.62 -13.62
C LYS A 115 23.09 2.31 -14.66
N SER A 116 23.32 1.04 -15.00
CA SER A 116 24.19 0.60 -16.09
C SER A 116 23.73 1.14 -17.46
N THR A 117 22.47 1.55 -17.61
CA THR A 117 21.96 2.23 -18.80
C THR A 117 22.63 3.58 -19.06
N GLY A 118 23.25 4.19 -18.04
CA GLY A 118 23.82 5.54 -18.10
C GLY A 118 22.81 6.68 -17.95
N VAL A 119 21.52 6.36 -17.73
CA VAL A 119 20.46 7.36 -17.49
C VAL A 119 20.63 7.97 -16.10
N ALA A 120 20.48 9.29 -15.98
CA ALA A 120 20.61 10.00 -14.72
C ALA A 120 19.57 9.49 -13.68
N ALA A 121 19.98 9.32 -12.43
CA ALA A 121 19.15 8.71 -11.38
C ALA A 121 17.77 9.39 -11.19
N LYS A 122 17.71 10.74 -11.32
CA LYS A 122 16.44 11.48 -11.24
C LYS A 122 15.50 11.15 -12.41
N GLN A 123 16.04 11.03 -13.62
CA GLN A 123 15.30 10.67 -14.83
C GLN A 123 14.86 9.20 -14.76
N LEU A 124 15.74 8.30 -14.33
CA LEU A 124 15.44 6.89 -14.12
C LEU A 124 14.26 6.70 -13.15
N LYS A 125 14.24 7.44 -12.01
CA LYS A 125 13.13 7.40 -11.06
C LYS A 125 11.80 7.81 -11.71
N GLY A 126 11.82 8.86 -12.56
CA GLY A 126 10.65 9.33 -13.30
C GLY A 126 10.14 8.29 -14.30
N MET A 127 11.05 7.69 -15.08
CA MET A 127 10.73 6.64 -16.05
C MET A 127 10.12 5.40 -15.37
N LEU A 128 10.71 4.93 -14.27
CA LEU A 128 10.19 3.78 -13.52
C LEU A 128 8.78 4.05 -12.95
N GLY A 129 8.54 5.26 -12.42
CA GLY A 129 7.19 5.64 -11.96
C GLY A 129 6.16 5.62 -13.09
N PHE A 130 6.54 6.13 -14.27
CA PHE A 130 5.70 6.10 -15.47
C PHE A 130 5.43 4.67 -15.94
N PHE A 131 6.46 3.83 -16.10
CA PHE A 131 6.31 2.44 -16.54
C PHE A 131 5.46 1.62 -15.59
N ARG A 132 5.64 1.77 -14.28
CA ARG A 132 4.85 1.05 -13.27
C ARG A 132 3.37 1.36 -13.39
N LYS A 133 3.01 2.62 -13.57
CA LYS A 133 1.63 3.02 -13.83
C LYS A 133 1.11 2.42 -15.15
N SER A 134 1.88 2.55 -16.22
CA SER A 134 1.46 2.11 -17.56
C SER A 134 1.35 0.59 -17.69
N LEU A 135 2.11 -0.18 -16.90
CA LEU A 135 1.94 -1.64 -16.78
C LEU A 135 0.57 -1.99 -16.18
N THR A 136 0.11 -1.26 -15.16
CA THR A 136 -1.20 -1.54 -14.53
C THR A 136 -2.39 -1.11 -15.39
N THR A 137 -2.17 -0.25 -16.39
CA THR A 137 -3.19 0.16 -17.37
C THR A 137 -3.08 -0.58 -18.70
N LEU A 138 -2.06 -1.44 -18.89
CA LEU A 138 -1.72 -2.15 -20.12
C LEU A 138 -1.36 -1.22 -21.31
N GLU A 139 -0.99 0.03 -21.02
CA GLU A 139 -0.52 0.97 -22.05
C GLU A 139 0.80 0.53 -22.67
N THR A 140 1.60 -0.24 -21.92
CA THR A 140 2.88 -0.82 -22.41
C THR A 140 2.71 -1.85 -23.53
N ASP A 141 1.49 -2.33 -23.76
CA ASP A 141 1.17 -3.25 -24.84
C ASP A 141 1.03 -2.56 -26.20
N ASP A 142 0.88 -1.24 -26.21
CA ASP A 142 0.87 -0.44 -27.44
C ASP A 142 2.28 -0.44 -28.07
N PRO A 143 2.43 -0.88 -29.32
CA PRO A 143 3.72 -0.86 -30.02
C PRO A 143 4.35 0.54 -30.11
N TYR A 144 3.57 1.59 -29.97
CA TYR A 144 3.99 2.98 -30.03
C TYR A 144 4.14 3.66 -28.66
N PHE A 145 4.10 2.87 -27.57
CA PHE A 145 4.18 3.39 -26.20
C PHE A 145 5.47 4.16 -25.91
N PHE A 146 6.62 3.66 -26.39
CA PHE A 146 7.90 4.29 -26.15
C PHE A 146 8.22 5.37 -27.21
N TRP A 147 8.47 6.59 -26.75
CA TRP A 147 8.82 7.75 -27.59
C TRP A 147 10.34 7.92 -27.71
N GLU A 148 11.09 7.57 -26.67
CA GLU A 148 12.54 7.76 -26.59
C GLU A 148 13.26 6.41 -26.49
N LYS A 149 14.47 6.33 -27.09
CA LYS A 149 15.30 5.12 -27.07
C LYS A 149 15.74 4.77 -25.64
N ASP A 150 15.97 5.76 -24.79
CA ASP A 150 16.37 5.54 -23.41
C ASP A 150 15.24 4.93 -22.58
N GLU A 151 13.99 5.31 -22.82
CA GLU A 151 12.81 4.71 -22.18
C GLU A 151 12.73 3.21 -22.52
N GLN A 152 12.82 2.88 -23.81
CA GLN A 152 12.78 1.50 -24.26
C GLN A 152 13.95 0.67 -23.71
N LYS A 153 15.16 1.26 -23.67
CA LYS A 153 16.36 0.62 -23.11
C LYS A 153 16.19 0.29 -21.63
N VAL A 154 15.72 1.26 -20.83
CA VAL A 154 15.49 1.09 -19.38
C VAL A 154 14.39 0.05 -19.13
N PHE A 155 13.28 0.14 -19.86
CA PHE A 155 12.16 -0.80 -19.72
C PHE A 155 12.58 -2.24 -20.04
N ASN A 156 13.27 -2.44 -21.17
CA ASN A 156 13.73 -3.76 -21.58
C ASN A 156 14.73 -4.35 -20.57
N LEU A 157 15.70 -3.55 -20.09
CA LEU A 157 16.65 -4.02 -19.08
C LEU A 157 15.95 -4.38 -17.78
N ALA A 158 14.98 -3.57 -17.31
CA ALA A 158 14.20 -3.89 -16.11
C ALA A 158 13.49 -5.24 -16.23
N ARG A 159 12.85 -5.51 -17.37
CA ARG A 159 12.20 -6.80 -17.63
C ARG A 159 13.21 -7.94 -17.68
N THR A 160 14.34 -7.75 -18.34
CA THR A 160 15.41 -8.76 -18.43
C THR A 160 15.94 -9.12 -17.05
N CYS A 161 16.28 -8.12 -16.22
CA CYS A 161 16.74 -8.34 -14.84
C CYS A 161 15.69 -9.06 -13.99
N LEU A 162 14.45 -8.60 -14.01
CA LEU A 162 13.38 -9.25 -13.25
C LEU A 162 13.13 -10.69 -13.74
N THR A 163 13.26 -10.96 -15.05
CA THR A 163 13.14 -12.32 -15.59
C THR A 163 14.29 -13.21 -15.13
N ALA A 164 15.51 -12.72 -15.16
CA ALA A 164 16.67 -13.47 -14.69
C ALA A 164 16.60 -13.75 -13.18
N TYR A 165 16.15 -12.77 -12.38
CA TYR A 165 16.08 -12.92 -10.92
C TYR A 165 14.84 -13.65 -10.42
N GLY A 166 13.78 -13.74 -11.22
CA GLY A 166 12.60 -14.57 -11.00
C GLY A 166 11.37 -13.91 -10.35
N PRO A 167 11.45 -12.92 -9.43
CA PRO A 167 10.26 -12.41 -8.77
C PRO A 167 9.42 -11.52 -9.69
N ILE A 168 8.13 -11.37 -9.34
CA ILE A 168 7.17 -10.54 -10.07
C ILE A 168 7.08 -9.17 -9.39
N HIS A 169 7.19 -8.08 -10.16
CA HIS A 169 6.91 -6.75 -9.63
C HIS A 169 5.38 -6.55 -9.50
N PRO A 170 4.86 -5.96 -8.39
CA PRO A 170 3.41 -5.81 -8.18
C PRO A 170 2.67 -5.15 -9.35
N CYS A 171 3.31 -4.22 -10.06
CA CYS A 171 2.70 -3.55 -11.21
C CYS A 171 2.66 -4.41 -12.49
N GLU A 172 3.42 -5.50 -12.58
CA GLU A 172 3.41 -6.43 -13.73
C GLU A 172 2.39 -7.55 -13.54
N LEU A 173 2.04 -7.87 -12.29
CA LEU A 173 1.33 -9.08 -11.90
C LEU A 173 0.01 -9.26 -12.67
N ALA A 174 -0.88 -8.28 -12.61
CA ALA A 174 -2.18 -8.33 -13.27
C ALA A 174 -2.05 -8.40 -14.79
N GLY A 175 -1.12 -7.63 -15.39
CA GLY A 175 -0.85 -7.68 -16.83
C GLY A 175 -0.39 -9.06 -17.29
N MET A 176 0.49 -9.71 -16.52
CA MET A 176 0.92 -11.08 -16.80
C MET A 176 -0.25 -12.07 -16.75
N CYS A 177 -1.18 -11.90 -15.79
CA CYS A 177 -2.40 -12.71 -15.74
C CYS A 177 -3.30 -12.48 -16.95
N VAL A 178 -3.54 -11.22 -17.35
CA VAL A 178 -4.33 -10.92 -18.56
C VAL A 178 -3.74 -11.61 -19.78
N HIS A 179 -2.42 -11.50 -19.99
CA HIS A 179 -1.75 -12.14 -21.11
C HIS A 179 -1.81 -13.66 -21.05
N TYR A 180 -1.61 -14.26 -19.87
CA TYR A 180 -1.70 -15.71 -19.69
C TYR A 180 -3.12 -16.23 -19.97
N LEU A 181 -4.15 -15.60 -19.38
CA LEU A 181 -5.55 -15.99 -19.60
C LEU A 181 -5.95 -15.92 -21.08
N ALA A 182 -5.42 -14.95 -21.83
CA ALA A 182 -5.65 -14.84 -23.27
C ALA A 182 -5.08 -16.00 -24.10
N THR A 183 -4.14 -16.79 -23.55
CA THR A 183 -3.59 -17.98 -24.21
C THR A 183 -4.42 -19.23 -23.97
N LEU A 184 -5.30 -19.22 -22.96
CA LEU A 184 -6.08 -20.39 -22.59
C LEU A 184 -7.29 -20.58 -23.50
N ALA A 185 -7.54 -21.82 -23.91
CA ALA A 185 -8.74 -22.16 -24.68
C ALA A 185 -10.03 -22.00 -23.85
N ASP A 186 -9.94 -22.16 -22.53
CA ASP A 186 -11.03 -22.01 -21.58
C ASP A 186 -10.52 -21.34 -20.29
N PRO A 187 -10.50 -20.00 -20.22
CA PRO A 187 -10.03 -19.26 -19.06
C PRO A 187 -10.82 -19.55 -17.76
N SER A 188 -12.07 -19.99 -17.85
CA SER A 188 -12.90 -20.31 -16.68
C SER A 188 -12.32 -21.47 -15.84
N ARG A 189 -11.40 -22.24 -16.40
CA ARG A 189 -10.72 -23.34 -15.70
C ARG A 189 -9.45 -22.91 -14.96
N ALA A 190 -9.04 -21.66 -15.09
CA ALA A 190 -7.84 -21.17 -14.41
C ALA A 190 -7.99 -21.19 -12.87
N LEU A 191 -9.23 -21.09 -12.38
CA LEU A 191 -9.57 -21.16 -10.96
C LEU A 191 -10.81 -22.04 -10.74
N PRO A 192 -10.97 -22.66 -9.55
CA PRO A 192 -12.21 -23.36 -9.20
C PRO A 192 -13.43 -22.44 -9.09
N ALA A 193 -13.22 -21.16 -8.76
CA ALA A 193 -14.29 -20.17 -8.60
C ALA A 193 -14.82 -19.70 -9.96
N CYS A 194 -16.14 -19.63 -10.07
CA CYS A 194 -16.83 -19.07 -11.24
C CYS A 194 -17.82 -17.95 -10.89
N HIS A 195 -18.08 -17.71 -9.59
CA HIS A 195 -18.86 -16.59 -9.09
C HIS A 195 -17.96 -15.63 -8.31
N PHE A 196 -17.78 -14.42 -8.82
CA PHE A 196 -16.95 -13.40 -8.17
C PHE A 196 -17.83 -12.29 -7.60
N VAL A 197 -17.53 -11.90 -6.35
CA VAL A 197 -18.13 -10.76 -5.68
C VAL A 197 -17.02 -9.84 -5.22
N VAL A 198 -16.97 -8.61 -5.76
CA VAL A 198 -15.87 -7.67 -5.53
C VAL A 198 -16.30 -6.57 -4.58
N ASP A 199 -15.57 -6.37 -3.50
CA ASP A 199 -15.70 -5.21 -2.62
C ASP A 199 -14.60 -4.18 -2.95
N ASP A 200 -14.98 -2.90 -3.05
CA ASP A 200 -14.09 -1.81 -3.43
C ASP A 200 -13.42 -1.98 -4.82
N TYR A 201 -14.24 -2.22 -5.86
CA TYR A 201 -13.79 -2.40 -7.24
C TYR A 201 -12.93 -1.24 -7.76
N GLN A 202 -13.19 0.00 -7.31
CA GLN A 202 -12.38 1.18 -7.64
C GLN A 202 -10.94 1.10 -7.14
N ALA A 203 -10.66 0.30 -6.10
CA ALA A 203 -9.32 0.11 -5.55
C ALA A 203 -8.45 -0.83 -6.40
N LEU A 204 -9.06 -1.60 -7.32
CA LEU A 204 -8.34 -2.45 -8.26
C LEU A 204 -7.75 -1.60 -9.39
N ASN A 205 -6.54 -1.94 -9.85
CA ASN A 205 -6.01 -1.36 -11.06
C ASN A 205 -6.73 -1.89 -12.31
N ARG A 206 -6.52 -1.25 -13.47
CA ARG A 206 -7.24 -1.62 -14.70
C ARG A 206 -6.98 -3.06 -15.13
N ALA A 207 -5.73 -3.52 -15.05
CA ALA A 207 -5.37 -4.88 -15.44
C ALA A 207 -6.04 -5.91 -14.51
N SER A 208 -6.08 -5.67 -13.17
CA SER A 208 -6.79 -6.55 -12.22
C SER A 208 -8.30 -6.62 -12.49
N GLN A 209 -8.92 -5.50 -12.87
CA GLN A 209 -10.33 -5.50 -13.31
C GLN A 209 -10.52 -6.39 -14.54
N LEU A 210 -9.61 -6.32 -15.51
CA LEU A 210 -9.64 -7.14 -16.73
C LEU A 210 -9.32 -8.62 -16.45
N VAL A 211 -8.52 -8.96 -15.43
CA VAL A 211 -8.33 -10.35 -14.99
C VAL A 211 -9.65 -10.97 -14.57
N LEU A 212 -10.45 -10.26 -13.75
CA LEU A 212 -11.75 -10.77 -13.29
C LEU A 212 -12.72 -11.02 -14.45
N GLU A 213 -12.74 -10.15 -15.44
CA GLU A 213 -13.56 -10.31 -16.65
C GLU A 213 -12.99 -11.43 -17.56
N GLY A 214 -11.66 -11.50 -17.69
CA GLY A 214 -10.94 -12.49 -18.49
C GLY A 214 -11.07 -13.93 -18.00
N LEU A 215 -11.41 -14.14 -16.71
CA LEU A 215 -11.77 -15.43 -16.15
C LEU A 215 -13.11 -15.99 -16.67
N ALA A 216 -13.82 -15.24 -17.52
CA ALA A 216 -15.12 -15.60 -18.08
C ALA A 216 -16.13 -16.12 -17.02
N PRO A 217 -16.39 -15.38 -15.94
CA PRO A 217 -17.15 -15.86 -14.80
C PRO A 217 -18.63 -16.14 -15.15
N GLU A 218 -19.26 -17.05 -14.41
CA GLU A 218 -20.72 -17.25 -14.46
C GLU A 218 -21.46 -16.03 -13.88
N SER A 219 -20.91 -15.39 -12.84
CA SER A 219 -21.36 -14.08 -12.39
C SER A 219 -20.23 -13.25 -11.81
N LEU A 220 -20.28 -11.94 -12.06
CA LEU A 220 -19.39 -10.94 -11.49
C LEU A 220 -20.21 -9.76 -10.96
N TRP A 221 -20.25 -9.64 -9.64
CA TRP A 221 -20.89 -8.54 -8.93
C TRP A 221 -19.82 -7.66 -8.28
N ALA A 222 -19.86 -6.37 -8.54
CA ALA A 222 -18.88 -5.43 -8.03
C ALA A 222 -19.56 -4.31 -7.22
N CYS A 223 -18.97 -3.98 -6.09
CA CYS A 223 -19.31 -2.83 -5.27
C CYS A 223 -18.22 -1.77 -5.38
N ALA A 224 -18.59 -0.51 -5.51
CA ALA A 224 -17.64 0.57 -5.67
C ALA A 224 -18.07 1.87 -4.99
N ASP A 225 -17.09 2.67 -4.59
CA ASP A 225 -17.26 4.08 -4.25
C ASP A 225 -16.59 4.92 -5.33
N PRO A 226 -17.38 5.63 -6.20
CA PRO A 226 -16.79 6.45 -7.27
C PRO A 226 -15.93 7.61 -6.76
N THR A 227 -16.05 7.95 -5.49
CA THR A 227 -15.38 9.08 -4.84
C THR A 227 -14.06 8.67 -4.19
N ASP A 228 -13.94 7.39 -3.79
CA ASP A 228 -12.74 6.87 -3.15
C ASP A 228 -11.65 6.58 -4.17
N THR A 229 -10.49 7.24 -4.01
CA THR A 229 -9.32 7.07 -4.86
C THR A 229 -8.11 6.53 -4.08
N SER A 230 -8.35 5.95 -2.90
CA SER A 230 -7.29 5.38 -2.06
C SER A 230 -6.66 4.14 -2.71
N GLU A 231 -5.35 3.97 -2.51
CA GLU A 231 -4.65 2.75 -2.91
C GLU A 231 -4.94 1.63 -1.92
N GLY A 232 -5.40 0.49 -2.43
CA GLY A 232 -5.64 -0.73 -1.68
C GLY A 232 -4.45 -1.70 -1.74
N ALA A 233 -4.74 -2.99 -1.97
CA ALA A 233 -3.72 -4.01 -2.20
C ALA A 233 -3.04 -3.85 -3.57
N ASP A 234 -3.75 -3.30 -4.55
CA ASP A 234 -3.24 -3.04 -5.89
C ASP A 234 -2.63 -1.63 -5.99
N PRO A 235 -1.50 -1.49 -6.69
CA PRO A 235 -0.96 -0.17 -7.03
C PRO A 235 -1.78 0.49 -8.15
N PHE A 236 -1.88 1.81 -8.12
CA PHE A 236 -2.54 2.63 -9.14
C PHE A 236 -4.01 2.26 -9.40
N PRO A 237 -4.92 2.49 -8.44
CA PRO A 237 -6.33 2.18 -8.56
C PRO A 237 -6.98 2.85 -9.78
N TYR A 238 -7.96 2.15 -10.40
CA TYR A 238 -8.60 2.59 -11.64
C TYR A 238 -10.10 2.85 -11.47
N GLY A 239 -10.45 4.01 -10.91
CA GLY A 239 -11.84 4.40 -10.66
C GLY A 239 -12.72 4.53 -11.92
N LYS A 240 -12.11 4.84 -13.09
CA LYS A 240 -12.85 4.87 -14.38
C LYS A 240 -13.46 3.53 -14.76
N GLY A 241 -12.92 2.44 -14.25
CA GLY A 241 -13.46 1.09 -14.48
C GLY A 241 -14.89 0.92 -14.03
N ILE A 242 -15.38 1.73 -13.08
CA ILE A 242 -16.79 1.72 -12.64
C ILE A 242 -17.72 2.09 -13.82
N GLU A 243 -17.39 3.16 -14.53
CA GLU A 243 -18.16 3.63 -15.69
C GLU A 243 -18.02 2.64 -16.87
N GLU A 244 -16.83 2.09 -17.06
CA GLU A 244 -16.52 1.15 -18.15
C GLU A 244 -17.11 -0.23 -17.91
N PHE A 245 -17.40 -0.64 -16.66
CA PHE A 245 -17.91 -1.97 -16.30
C PHE A 245 -19.15 -2.38 -17.10
N CYS A 246 -20.16 -1.51 -17.13
CA CYS A 246 -21.38 -1.79 -17.87
C CYS A 246 -21.19 -1.78 -19.40
N ALA A 247 -20.21 -1.04 -19.90
CA ALA A 247 -19.90 -1.02 -21.32
C ALA A 247 -19.15 -2.30 -21.77
N ARG A 248 -18.31 -2.85 -20.90
CA ARG A 248 -17.55 -4.06 -21.16
C ARG A 248 -18.35 -5.35 -20.95
N ASN A 249 -19.35 -5.33 -20.05
CA ASN A 249 -20.14 -6.50 -19.67
C ASN A 249 -21.58 -6.40 -20.20
N GLU A 250 -21.88 -7.12 -21.26
CA GLU A 250 -23.21 -7.09 -21.88
C GLU A 250 -24.28 -7.59 -20.90
N GLY A 251 -25.38 -6.83 -20.80
CA GLY A 251 -26.48 -7.12 -19.87
C GLY A 251 -26.19 -6.73 -18.41
N ALA A 252 -25.11 -6.00 -18.14
CA ALA A 252 -24.79 -5.53 -16.81
C ALA A 252 -25.85 -4.54 -16.28
N VAL A 253 -26.16 -4.67 -14.99
CA VAL A 253 -27.07 -3.80 -14.25
C VAL A 253 -26.29 -2.93 -13.30
N SER A 254 -26.64 -1.64 -13.23
CA SER A 254 -26.07 -0.72 -12.24
C SER A 254 -27.13 -0.29 -11.23
N VAL A 255 -26.78 -0.34 -9.94
CA VAL A 255 -27.64 0.10 -8.84
C VAL A 255 -26.89 1.07 -7.94
N VAL A 256 -27.62 1.92 -7.21
CA VAL A 256 -27.05 2.85 -6.23
C VAL A 256 -27.49 2.42 -4.83
N LEU A 257 -26.54 2.30 -3.92
CA LEU A 257 -26.80 2.08 -2.50
C LEU A 257 -27.07 3.42 -1.82
N PRO A 258 -28.01 3.49 -0.86
CA PRO A 258 -28.34 4.73 -0.20
C PRO A 258 -27.16 5.22 0.66
N ALA A 259 -26.94 6.52 0.66
CA ALA A 259 -25.99 7.13 1.57
C ALA A 259 -26.40 6.87 3.03
N PRO A 260 -25.44 6.71 3.96
CA PRO A 260 -25.75 6.57 5.38
C PRO A 260 -26.42 7.84 5.93
N ALA A 261 -27.12 7.72 7.06
CA ALA A 261 -27.81 8.83 7.68
C ALA A 261 -26.85 10.00 7.99
N THR A 262 -27.29 11.21 7.66
CA THR A 262 -26.57 12.44 8.00
C THR A 262 -26.57 12.71 9.52
N GLY A 263 -25.59 13.49 10.01
CA GLY A 263 -25.52 13.88 11.42
C GLY A 263 -24.79 12.89 12.33
N MET A 264 -24.34 11.74 11.81
CA MET A 264 -23.54 10.75 12.53
C MET A 264 -22.19 10.52 11.82
N VAL A 265 -21.17 10.10 12.56
CA VAL A 265 -19.81 9.81 12.03
C VAL A 265 -19.84 8.83 10.85
N ALA A 266 -20.70 7.82 10.85
CA ALA A 266 -20.85 6.89 9.72
C ALA A 266 -21.20 7.59 8.39
N GLY A 267 -21.85 8.75 8.44
CA GLY A 267 -22.18 9.60 7.29
C GLY A 267 -21.18 10.74 7.04
N ALA A 268 -20.13 10.87 7.84
CA ALA A 268 -19.21 12.00 7.76
C ALA A 268 -18.52 12.14 6.39
N ALA A 269 -18.06 11.03 5.81
CA ALA A 269 -17.47 11.03 4.48
C ALA A 269 -18.49 11.43 3.40
N SER A 270 -19.69 10.87 3.43
CA SER A 270 -20.78 11.23 2.49
C SER A 270 -21.12 12.72 2.57
N GLN A 271 -21.23 13.26 3.78
CA GLN A 271 -21.50 14.68 3.98
C GLN A 271 -20.36 15.58 3.45
N LEU A 272 -19.09 15.13 3.53
CA LEU A 272 -17.98 15.84 2.89
C LEU A 272 -18.10 15.84 1.37
N ALA A 273 -18.47 14.72 0.76
CA ALA A 273 -18.68 14.63 -0.68
C ALA A 273 -19.83 15.58 -1.11
N ASP A 274 -20.96 15.55 -0.40
CA ASP A 274 -22.13 16.40 -0.68
C ASP A 274 -21.83 17.90 -0.49
N SER A 275 -20.87 18.25 0.36
CA SER A 275 -20.46 19.65 0.60
C SER A 275 -19.59 20.25 -0.52
N GLY A 276 -19.22 19.48 -1.54
CA GLY A 276 -18.24 19.90 -2.55
C GLY A 276 -16.79 19.89 -2.07
N PHE A 277 -16.51 19.30 -0.92
CA PHE A 277 -15.16 19.20 -0.36
C PHE A 277 -14.13 18.60 -1.33
N LEU A 278 -14.55 17.62 -2.14
CA LEU A 278 -13.66 16.92 -3.09
C LEU A 278 -13.51 17.66 -4.42
N ASP A 279 -14.54 18.40 -4.82
CA ASP A 279 -14.58 19.16 -6.07
C ASP A 279 -14.10 20.61 -5.90
N ALA A 280 -13.94 21.07 -4.68
CA ALA A 280 -13.44 22.40 -4.41
C ALA A 280 -12.10 22.55 -5.13
N LEU A 281 -12.13 23.25 -6.26
CA LEU A 281 -10.93 23.80 -6.90
C LEU A 281 -10.09 24.39 -5.77
N SER A 282 -8.83 23.99 -5.72
CA SER A 282 -7.87 24.44 -4.72
C SER A 282 -8.25 25.84 -4.24
N LEU A 283 -8.74 25.91 -3.03
CA LEU A 283 -9.23 27.11 -2.35
C LEU A 283 -8.38 28.31 -2.75
N GLY A 284 -8.66 29.09 -3.77
CA GLY A 284 -7.96 30.30 -4.21
C GLY A 284 -6.56 30.63 -3.70
N LEU A 285 -6.01 29.77 -2.86
CA LEU A 285 -4.76 29.79 -2.13
C LEU A 285 -3.55 29.63 -3.06
N LEU A 286 -3.77 29.11 -4.27
CA LEU A 286 -2.73 28.87 -5.23
C LEU A 286 -2.44 30.09 -6.13
N ASP A 287 -3.31 31.10 -6.12
CA ASP A 287 -3.18 32.29 -6.97
C ASP A 287 -2.48 33.48 -6.28
N SER A 288 -1.70 33.27 -5.24
CA SER A 288 -0.86 34.32 -4.66
C SER A 288 0.28 34.82 -5.57
N CYS A 289 0.31 34.38 -6.82
CA CYS A 289 1.25 34.82 -7.85
C CYS A 289 0.58 35.69 -8.93
N GLY A 290 -0.20 36.70 -8.53
CA GLY A 290 -0.55 37.84 -9.43
C GLY A 290 -1.89 37.71 -10.15
N GLU A 291 -2.72 38.71 -9.93
CA GLU A 291 -3.73 39.28 -10.86
C GLU A 291 -4.71 38.36 -11.59
N HIS A 292 -5.37 37.40 -10.91
CA HIS A 292 -6.64 36.92 -11.41
C HIS A 292 -7.71 36.99 -10.29
N GLU A 293 -8.84 37.59 -10.62
CA GLU A 293 -10.01 37.69 -9.77
C GLU A 293 -10.36 36.30 -9.23
N VAL A 294 -10.24 36.15 -7.92
CA VAL A 294 -10.74 35.00 -7.17
C VAL A 294 -12.23 34.92 -7.42
N ALA A 295 -12.70 33.87 -8.05
CA ALA A 295 -14.12 33.64 -8.22
C ALA A 295 -14.81 33.68 -6.84
N ASP A 296 -15.85 34.49 -6.72
CA ASP A 296 -16.55 34.87 -5.50
C ASP A 296 -17.34 33.74 -4.80
N THR A 297 -16.96 32.47 -4.92
CA THR A 297 -17.81 31.35 -4.51
C THR A 297 -17.10 30.25 -3.72
N TYR A 298 -16.36 30.63 -2.69
CA TYR A 298 -15.90 29.65 -1.69
C TYR A 298 -16.57 29.86 -0.34
N ALA A 299 -17.85 29.52 -0.25
CA ALA A 299 -18.46 29.33 1.06
C ALA A 299 -17.97 27.97 1.61
N VAL A 300 -17.26 27.97 2.72
CA VAL A 300 -17.08 26.75 3.52
C VAL A 300 -18.50 26.30 3.92
N PRO A 301 -19.01 25.16 3.45
CA PRO A 301 -20.35 24.75 3.81
C PRO A 301 -20.38 24.45 5.30
N CYS A 302 -21.22 25.16 6.04
CA CYS A 302 -21.44 24.91 7.44
C CYS A 302 -22.66 23.99 7.57
N ALA A 303 -22.52 22.88 8.29
CA ALA A 303 -23.65 22.02 8.59
C ALA A 303 -24.65 22.76 9.49
N ALA A 304 -25.96 22.52 9.27
CA ALA A 304 -27.01 23.09 10.09
C ALA A 304 -26.95 22.60 11.55
N ALA A 305 -26.35 21.43 11.79
CA ALA A 305 -26.08 20.87 13.11
C ALA A 305 -24.74 20.10 13.08
N PRO A 306 -23.97 20.10 14.21
CA PRO A 306 -22.74 19.32 14.30
C PRO A 306 -22.98 17.83 14.08
N ILE A 307 -22.01 17.16 13.44
CA ILE A 307 -21.99 15.70 13.37
C ILE A 307 -21.68 15.13 14.74
N GLU A 308 -22.55 14.24 15.22
CA GLU A 308 -22.34 13.52 16.48
C GLU A 308 -21.20 12.49 16.32
N GLY A 309 -20.27 12.46 17.29
CA GLY A 309 -19.16 11.53 17.35
C GLY A 309 -17.84 12.04 16.73
N VAL A 310 -17.77 13.30 16.28
CA VAL A 310 -16.49 13.93 15.92
C VAL A 310 -15.92 14.65 17.14
N GLU A 311 -14.68 14.30 17.53
CA GLU A 311 -14.01 14.85 18.72
C GLU A 311 -12.67 15.49 18.33
N LEU A 312 -12.26 16.56 19.05
CA LEU A 312 -10.97 17.22 18.87
C LEU A 312 -10.06 16.93 20.06
N LEU A 313 -8.81 16.54 19.76
CA LEU A 313 -7.76 16.28 20.74
C LEU A 313 -6.62 17.28 20.49
N GLU A 314 -6.70 18.45 21.12
CA GLU A 314 -5.69 19.51 20.96
C GLU A 314 -4.66 19.44 22.09
N SER A 315 -3.38 19.45 21.74
CA SER A 315 -2.24 19.44 22.65
C SER A 315 -1.40 20.69 22.45
N PHE A 316 -0.72 21.16 23.48
CA PHE A 316 0.23 22.25 23.31
C PHE A 316 1.49 21.73 22.59
N GLY A 317 2.13 20.70 23.14
CA GLY A 317 3.36 20.15 22.58
C GLY A 317 3.16 18.79 21.90
N TRP A 318 4.01 18.50 20.91
CA TRP A 318 3.94 17.26 20.14
C TRP A 318 4.09 15.98 20.96
N LYS A 319 4.85 15.99 22.08
CA LYS A 319 4.99 14.83 22.99
C LYS A 319 3.75 14.60 23.84
N GLU A 320 3.05 15.68 24.19
CA GLU A 320 1.79 15.61 24.93
C GLU A 320 0.69 14.94 24.11
N GLU A 321 0.71 15.12 22.79
CA GLU A 321 -0.24 14.47 21.87
C GLU A 321 -0.26 12.96 22.05
N PHE A 322 0.92 12.30 22.12
CA PHE A 322 0.98 10.85 22.28
C PHE A 322 0.31 10.36 23.55
N SER A 323 0.54 11.07 24.66
CA SER A 323 -0.08 10.74 25.94
C SER A 323 -1.59 10.97 25.91
N LYS A 324 -2.03 12.05 25.28
CA LYS A 324 -3.45 12.41 25.15
C LYS A 324 -4.21 11.42 24.28
N VAL A 325 -3.64 11.03 23.13
CA VAL A 325 -4.21 9.99 22.27
C VAL A 325 -4.29 8.65 23.00
N ALA A 326 -3.21 8.24 23.69
CA ALA A 326 -3.22 6.97 24.42
C ALA A 326 -4.23 6.97 25.58
N SER A 327 -4.36 8.08 26.32
CA SER A 327 -5.38 8.23 27.36
C SER A 327 -6.80 8.15 26.77
N TRP A 328 -7.05 8.87 25.67
CA TRP A 328 -8.35 8.81 25.00
C TRP A 328 -8.73 7.40 24.56
N VAL A 329 -7.79 6.66 23.95
CA VAL A 329 -8.01 5.27 23.58
C VAL A 329 -8.31 4.40 24.80
N LYS A 330 -7.54 4.58 25.90
CA LYS A 330 -7.77 3.85 27.13
C LYS A 330 -9.14 4.14 27.71
N ASP A 331 -9.57 5.39 27.75
CA ASP A 331 -10.90 5.77 28.25
C ASP A 331 -12.03 5.09 27.44
N LYS A 332 -11.88 4.97 26.10
CA LYS A 332 -12.86 4.25 25.26
C LYS A 332 -12.86 2.74 25.55
N VAL A 333 -11.68 2.13 25.72
CA VAL A 333 -11.55 0.70 26.07
C VAL A 333 -12.09 0.42 27.47
N ASP A 334 -11.77 1.25 28.45
CA ASP A 334 -12.26 1.14 29.83
C ASP A 334 -13.80 1.35 29.89
N ALA A 335 -14.36 2.12 28.95
CA ALA A 335 -15.82 2.25 28.76
C ALA A 335 -16.47 1.08 28.00
N GLY A 336 -15.70 0.03 27.65
CA GLY A 336 -16.22 -1.19 27.03
C GLY A 336 -16.06 -1.27 25.51
N ALA A 337 -15.28 -0.38 24.90
CA ALA A 337 -14.92 -0.54 23.48
C ALA A 337 -13.99 -1.75 23.29
N ASP A 338 -14.25 -2.56 22.27
CA ASP A 338 -13.34 -3.61 21.85
C ASP A 338 -12.05 -3.01 21.27
N PRO A 339 -10.85 -3.27 21.84
CA PRO A 339 -9.61 -2.72 21.36
C PRO A 339 -9.34 -3.03 19.89
N SER A 340 -9.77 -4.21 19.40
CA SER A 340 -9.62 -4.60 17.99
C SER A 340 -10.43 -3.72 17.02
N ARG A 341 -11.41 -2.97 17.56
CA ARG A 341 -12.25 -2.02 16.82
C ARG A 341 -11.81 -0.57 16.98
N VAL A 342 -10.64 -0.34 17.61
CA VAL A 342 -10.02 0.97 17.77
C VAL A 342 -8.79 1.05 16.88
N VAL A 343 -8.68 2.12 16.08
CA VAL A 343 -7.53 2.35 15.19
C VAL A 343 -6.98 3.76 15.41
N VAL A 344 -5.66 3.87 15.44
CA VAL A 344 -4.92 5.13 15.47
C VAL A 344 -4.14 5.24 14.18
N ALA A 345 -4.52 6.19 13.33
CA ALA A 345 -3.81 6.49 12.08
C ALA A 345 -2.78 7.61 12.33
N ALA A 346 -1.58 7.44 11.81
CA ALA A 346 -0.42 8.29 11.99
C ALA A 346 0.08 8.87 10.66
N PRO A 347 0.63 10.11 10.64
CA PRO A 347 1.09 10.72 9.38
C PRO A 347 2.42 10.15 8.85
N ASN A 348 3.19 9.47 9.70
CA ASN A 348 4.51 8.91 9.36
C ASN A 348 4.97 7.88 10.38
N LEU A 349 5.99 7.10 10.03
CA LEU A 349 6.56 6.03 10.86
C LEU A 349 7.07 6.48 12.24
N THR A 350 7.52 7.72 12.38
CA THR A 350 8.00 8.25 13.68
C THR A 350 6.83 8.42 14.64
N TRP A 351 5.70 8.93 14.15
CA TRP A 351 4.46 9.04 14.91
C TRP A 351 3.87 7.66 15.22
N ASP A 352 3.81 6.77 14.22
CA ASP A 352 3.37 5.38 14.39
C ASP A 352 4.09 4.69 15.55
N ARG A 353 5.44 4.70 15.54
CA ARG A 353 6.26 4.10 16.62
C ARG A 353 6.02 4.74 17.97
N SER A 354 5.89 6.07 18.02
CA SER A 354 5.70 6.81 19.25
C SER A 354 4.32 6.55 19.86
N LEU A 355 3.28 6.51 19.03
CA LEU A 355 1.92 6.18 19.45
C LEU A 355 1.80 4.74 19.92
N ALA A 356 2.36 3.78 19.19
CA ALA A 356 2.39 2.38 19.63
C ALA A 356 3.10 2.21 20.98
N LYS A 357 4.19 2.95 21.22
CA LYS A 357 4.88 2.96 22.52
C LYS A 357 4.00 3.58 23.62
N ALA A 358 3.31 4.68 23.34
CA ALA A 358 2.44 5.34 24.30
C ALA A 358 1.22 4.46 24.67
N LEU A 359 0.63 3.76 23.69
CA LEU A 359 -0.45 2.80 23.92
C LEU A 359 0.01 1.63 24.81
N LYS A 360 1.15 1.02 24.49
CA LYS A 360 1.76 -0.05 25.32
C LYS A 360 2.05 0.42 26.75
N ALA A 361 2.51 1.68 26.93
CA ALA A 361 2.75 2.26 28.26
C ALA A 361 1.47 2.49 29.06
N ASN A 362 0.30 2.45 28.43
CA ASN A 362 -1.03 2.50 29.06
C ASN A 362 -1.69 1.11 29.16
N ASP A 363 -0.90 0.03 29.10
CA ASP A 363 -1.33 -1.36 29.19
C ASP A 363 -2.35 -1.78 28.11
N LEU A 364 -2.29 -1.13 26.95
CA LEU A 364 -3.11 -1.48 25.80
C LEU A 364 -2.36 -2.45 24.87
N PRO A 365 -2.95 -3.57 24.48
CA PRO A 365 -2.39 -4.42 23.45
C PRO A 365 -2.39 -3.67 22.11
N VAL A 366 -1.33 -3.83 21.31
CA VAL A 366 -1.16 -3.09 20.04
C VAL A 366 -0.85 -4.05 18.92
N ARG A 367 -1.56 -3.90 17.81
CA ARG A 367 -1.21 -4.47 16.52
C ARG A 367 -0.82 -3.35 15.56
N LYS A 368 0.17 -3.59 14.72
CA LYS A 368 0.66 -2.64 13.74
C LYS A 368 0.37 -3.11 12.34
N MET A 369 0.06 -2.17 11.46
CA MET A 369 -0.01 -2.49 10.03
C MET A 369 1.41 -2.53 9.46
N ALA A 370 1.69 -3.52 8.61
CA ALA A 370 2.93 -3.59 7.86
C ALA A 370 2.98 -2.46 6.81
N THR A 371 4.11 -1.80 6.74
CA THR A 371 4.28 -0.62 5.87
C THR A 371 5.13 -0.92 4.62
N GLY A 372 5.50 -2.17 4.39
CA GLY A 372 6.47 -2.54 3.34
C GLY A 372 7.92 -2.11 3.61
N GLN A 373 8.15 -1.30 4.65
CA GLN A 373 9.49 -0.83 5.05
C GLN A 373 10.09 -1.66 6.18
N LEU A 374 9.85 -2.98 6.14
CA LEU A 374 10.35 -3.91 7.15
C LEU A 374 11.88 -3.99 7.13
N VAL A 375 12.46 -3.97 5.93
CA VAL A 375 13.90 -4.05 5.68
C VAL A 375 14.30 -2.90 4.76
N SER A 376 15.40 -2.24 5.08
CA SER A 376 16.02 -1.24 4.21
C SER A 376 17.46 -1.64 3.87
N ALA A 377 17.94 -1.21 2.71
CA ALA A 377 19.31 -1.41 2.30
C ALA A 377 19.91 -0.09 1.82
N ASN A 378 21.09 0.25 2.33
CA ASN A 378 21.87 1.37 1.83
C ASN A 378 23.17 0.85 1.23
N PHE A 379 23.21 0.69 -0.07
CA PHE A 379 24.34 0.12 -0.81
C PHE A 379 25.70 0.82 -0.57
N ARG A 380 25.68 2.07 -0.09
CA ARG A 380 26.88 2.84 0.19
C ARG A 380 27.51 2.50 1.52
N LYS A 381 26.79 1.77 2.38
CA LYS A 381 27.21 1.40 3.73
C LYS A 381 26.85 -0.04 3.99
N VAL A 382 27.84 -0.91 3.98
CA VAL A 382 27.66 -2.37 4.15
C VAL A 382 26.90 -2.68 5.44
N GLU A 383 27.21 -1.97 6.52
CA GLU A 383 26.57 -2.13 7.83
C GLU A 383 25.08 -1.74 7.87
N GLU A 384 24.60 -0.99 6.88
CA GLU A 384 23.17 -0.66 6.71
C GLU A 384 22.45 -1.66 5.78
N CYS A 385 23.13 -2.72 5.34
CA CYS A 385 22.58 -3.82 4.56
C CYS A 385 22.45 -5.13 5.35
N ASP A 386 22.78 -5.14 6.64
CA ASP A 386 22.80 -6.36 7.45
C ASP A 386 21.45 -7.09 7.47
N GLU A 387 20.34 -6.35 7.62
CA GLU A 387 18.99 -6.93 7.61
C GLU A 387 18.60 -7.47 6.22
N ALA A 388 18.98 -6.79 5.15
CA ALA A 388 18.74 -7.25 3.79
C ALA A 388 19.51 -8.56 3.51
N ARG A 389 20.77 -8.67 3.97
CA ARG A 389 21.56 -9.90 3.89
C ARG A 389 20.95 -11.02 4.73
N PHE A 390 20.47 -10.69 5.91
CA PHE A 390 19.80 -11.66 6.79
C PHE A 390 18.55 -12.25 6.12
N VAL A 391 17.66 -11.40 5.58
CA VAL A 391 16.43 -11.85 4.90
C VAL A 391 16.74 -12.61 3.61
N SER A 392 17.72 -12.15 2.84
CA SER A 392 18.20 -12.83 1.63
C SER A 392 18.70 -14.25 1.95
N MET A 393 19.49 -14.41 3.03
CA MET A 393 19.98 -15.72 3.44
C MET A 393 18.85 -16.62 3.95
N LEU A 394 17.83 -16.08 4.64
CA LEU A 394 16.63 -16.85 4.94
C LEU A 394 15.93 -17.35 3.68
N GLY A 395 15.85 -16.52 2.64
CA GLY A 395 15.32 -16.89 1.34
C GLY A 395 16.11 -17.99 0.66
N LEU A 396 17.45 -17.90 0.69
CA LEU A 396 18.36 -18.92 0.12
C LEU A 396 18.31 -20.25 0.90
N LEU A 397 18.17 -20.20 2.23
CA LEU A 397 17.93 -21.39 3.05
C LEU A 397 16.57 -22.05 2.74
N ALA A 398 15.56 -21.26 2.35
CA ALA A 398 14.25 -21.74 1.94
C ALA A 398 14.26 -22.30 0.51
N ASN A 399 14.93 -21.61 -0.41
CA ASN A 399 15.07 -21.95 -1.81
C ASN A 399 16.43 -21.49 -2.36
N PRO A 400 17.42 -22.39 -2.47
CA PRO A 400 18.74 -22.05 -3.03
C PRO A 400 18.73 -21.61 -4.50
N GLN A 401 17.60 -21.75 -5.19
CA GLN A 401 17.42 -21.31 -6.58
C GLN A 401 16.80 -19.90 -6.69
N ASP A 402 16.57 -19.20 -5.57
CA ASP A 402 15.98 -17.86 -5.56
C ASP A 402 16.99 -16.82 -6.08
N GLY A 403 16.82 -16.41 -7.34
CA GLY A 403 17.78 -15.54 -8.04
C GLY A 403 17.87 -14.14 -7.45
N ILE A 404 16.76 -13.54 -6.98
CA ILE A 404 16.83 -12.21 -6.38
C ILE A 404 17.48 -12.25 -4.98
N CYS A 405 17.31 -13.33 -4.24
CA CYS A 405 18.04 -13.52 -2.99
C CYS A 405 19.55 -13.61 -3.24
N TRP A 406 20.00 -14.30 -4.30
CA TRP A 406 21.41 -14.28 -4.71
C TRP A 406 21.86 -12.91 -5.15
N ARG A 407 21.04 -12.17 -5.95
CA ARG A 407 21.37 -10.80 -6.34
C ARG A 407 21.61 -9.89 -5.14
N VAL A 408 20.76 -9.97 -4.12
CA VAL A 408 20.90 -9.20 -2.88
C VAL A 408 22.14 -9.66 -2.11
N TRP A 409 22.30 -10.96 -1.91
CA TRP A 409 23.42 -11.52 -1.14
C TRP A 409 24.79 -11.13 -1.71
N CYS A 410 24.98 -11.29 -3.02
CA CYS A 410 26.24 -10.97 -3.70
C CYS A 410 26.39 -9.46 -3.99
N GLY A 411 25.31 -8.68 -3.90
CA GLY A 411 25.30 -7.27 -4.31
C GLY A 411 25.74 -6.27 -3.25
N VAL A 412 26.16 -6.73 -2.06
CA VAL A 412 26.59 -5.87 -0.96
C VAL A 412 28.12 -5.76 -0.97
N GLY A 413 28.63 -4.53 -0.87
CA GLY A 413 30.06 -4.23 -0.92
C GLY A 413 30.39 -3.22 -2.02
N ASP A 414 31.13 -3.59 -3.03
CA ASP A 414 31.27 -2.76 -4.24
C ASP A 414 30.02 -2.88 -5.10
N TYR A 415 28.96 -2.14 -4.70
CA TYR A 415 27.63 -2.23 -5.31
C TYR A 415 27.62 -1.84 -6.80
N VAL A 416 28.55 -1.00 -7.27
CA VAL A 416 28.64 -0.58 -8.68
C VAL A 416 29.19 -1.73 -9.53
N ALA A 417 30.29 -2.33 -9.09
CA ALA A 417 30.88 -3.48 -9.77
C ALA A 417 29.92 -4.68 -9.79
N CYS A 418 29.28 -4.97 -8.64
CA CYS A 418 28.28 -6.04 -8.53
C CYS A 418 27.09 -5.81 -9.48
N SER A 419 26.56 -4.59 -9.57
CA SER A 419 25.48 -4.27 -10.50
C SER A 419 25.84 -4.51 -11.95
N ASN A 420 27.06 -4.13 -12.36
CA ASN A 420 27.52 -4.37 -13.74
C ASN A 420 27.64 -5.87 -14.04
N VAL A 421 28.19 -6.66 -13.12
CA VAL A 421 28.29 -8.12 -13.27
C VAL A 421 26.91 -8.75 -13.38
N PHE A 422 25.96 -8.39 -12.49
CA PHE A 422 24.61 -8.94 -12.55
C PHE A 422 23.83 -8.51 -13.78
N CYS A 423 24.04 -7.29 -14.30
CA CYS A 423 23.49 -6.89 -15.59
C CYS A 423 24.05 -7.75 -16.75
N GLU A 424 25.34 -8.04 -16.72
CA GLU A 424 25.99 -8.92 -17.71
C GLU A 424 25.40 -10.33 -17.64
N LEU A 425 25.33 -10.95 -16.45
CA LEU A 425 24.72 -12.26 -16.25
C LEU A 425 23.27 -12.30 -16.72
N ALA A 426 22.47 -11.27 -16.39
CA ALA A 426 21.07 -11.21 -16.78
C ALA A 426 20.86 -11.04 -18.29
N THR A 427 21.69 -10.23 -18.95
CA THR A 427 21.54 -9.93 -20.39
C THR A 427 22.19 -10.98 -21.29
N HIS A 428 23.36 -11.48 -20.93
CA HIS A 428 24.09 -12.45 -21.75
C HIS A 428 23.72 -13.88 -21.35
N ASP A 429 24.05 -14.29 -20.13
CA ASP A 429 23.89 -15.70 -19.73
C ASP A 429 22.41 -16.11 -19.64
N CYS A 430 21.58 -15.26 -19.02
CA CYS A 430 20.16 -15.62 -18.86
C CYS A 430 19.34 -15.36 -20.12
N ALA A 431 19.41 -14.16 -20.70
CA ALA A 431 18.51 -13.79 -21.79
C ALA A 431 18.96 -14.36 -23.15
N GLU A 432 20.29 -14.45 -23.44
CA GLU A 432 20.79 -14.95 -24.71
C GLU A 432 21.09 -16.46 -24.68
N GLU A 433 21.66 -16.99 -23.58
CA GLU A 433 22.02 -18.40 -23.47
C GLU A 433 20.95 -19.26 -22.77
N GLY A 434 19.93 -18.64 -22.15
CA GLY A 434 18.81 -19.35 -21.51
C GLY A 434 19.15 -20.01 -20.18
N LYS A 435 20.26 -19.64 -19.54
CA LYS A 435 20.64 -20.12 -18.20
C LYS A 435 19.74 -19.49 -17.13
N THR A 436 19.58 -20.19 -16.02
CA THR A 436 19.13 -19.57 -14.78
C THR A 436 20.25 -18.69 -14.20
N ILE A 437 19.90 -17.72 -13.35
CA ILE A 437 20.91 -16.86 -12.70
C ILE A 437 21.88 -17.68 -11.80
N VAL A 438 21.41 -18.79 -11.26
CA VAL A 438 22.26 -19.71 -10.46
C VAL A 438 23.27 -20.41 -11.35
N GLU A 439 22.85 -20.96 -12.48
CA GLU A 439 23.77 -21.57 -13.48
C GLU A 439 24.76 -20.53 -14.03
N ALA A 440 24.34 -19.29 -14.22
CA ALA A 440 25.20 -18.19 -14.63
C ALA A 440 26.26 -17.88 -13.55
N LEU A 441 25.88 -17.85 -12.27
CA LEU A 441 26.79 -17.66 -11.13
C LEU A 441 27.78 -18.84 -10.99
N GLU A 442 27.35 -20.09 -11.19
CA GLU A 442 28.22 -21.26 -11.22
C GLU A 442 29.24 -21.17 -12.36
N SER A 443 28.80 -20.74 -13.55
CA SER A 443 29.69 -20.51 -14.70
C SER A 443 30.70 -19.41 -14.39
N LEU A 444 30.28 -18.33 -13.71
CA LEU A 444 31.15 -17.24 -13.27
C LEU A 444 32.24 -17.75 -12.33
N VAL A 445 31.89 -18.56 -11.32
CA VAL A 445 32.85 -19.14 -10.37
C VAL A 445 33.89 -19.99 -11.09
N ALA A 446 33.46 -20.80 -12.07
CA ALA A 446 34.38 -21.61 -12.88
C ALA A 446 35.34 -20.72 -13.66
N ALA A 447 34.84 -19.68 -14.35
CA ALA A 447 35.65 -18.76 -15.14
C ALA A 447 36.65 -17.94 -14.29
N VAL A 448 36.25 -17.52 -13.09
CA VAL A 448 37.15 -16.86 -12.11
C VAL A 448 38.27 -17.83 -11.68
N SER A 449 37.91 -19.08 -11.39
CA SER A 449 38.89 -20.11 -10.95
C SER A 449 39.92 -20.42 -12.03
N GLU A 450 39.56 -20.31 -13.30
CA GLU A 450 40.42 -20.50 -14.48
C GLU A 450 41.26 -19.25 -14.79
N GLY A 451 41.01 -18.12 -14.12
CA GLY A 451 41.68 -16.84 -14.38
C GLY A 451 41.31 -16.21 -15.73
N SER A 452 40.16 -16.57 -16.27
CA SER A 452 39.67 -16.12 -17.60
C SER A 452 38.93 -14.79 -17.56
N ILE A 453 38.57 -14.28 -16.37
CA ILE A 453 37.82 -13.02 -16.17
C ILE A 453 38.54 -12.10 -15.18
N GLY A 454 38.21 -10.78 -15.24
CA GLY A 454 38.87 -9.76 -14.41
C GLY A 454 38.38 -9.69 -12.97
N SER A 455 39.15 -8.99 -12.11
CA SER A 455 38.98 -8.90 -10.65
C SER A 455 37.62 -8.36 -10.15
N THR A 456 36.82 -7.69 -11.01
CA THR A 456 35.47 -7.23 -10.63
C THR A 456 34.48 -8.38 -10.42
N HIS A 457 34.74 -9.53 -11.05
CA HIS A 457 33.94 -10.74 -10.94
C HIS A 457 34.29 -11.57 -9.71
N ASP A 458 35.54 -11.42 -9.21
CA ASP A 458 36.06 -12.18 -8.06
C ASP A 458 35.17 -11.98 -6.81
N ALA A 459 34.78 -10.73 -6.53
CA ALA A 459 33.95 -10.40 -5.37
C ALA A 459 32.57 -11.07 -5.40
N VAL A 460 31.94 -11.17 -6.58
CA VAL A 460 30.65 -11.84 -6.75
C VAL A 460 30.81 -13.35 -6.59
N ALA A 461 31.87 -13.94 -7.19
CA ALA A 461 32.16 -15.36 -7.08
C ALA A 461 32.49 -15.77 -5.62
N GLU A 462 33.30 -14.98 -4.92
CA GLU A 462 33.60 -15.19 -3.49
C GLU A 462 32.36 -15.11 -2.61
N ALA A 463 31.49 -14.11 -2.84
CA ALA A 463 30.25 -13.97 -2.11
C ALA A 463 29.29 -15.15 -2.37
N TYR A 464 29.20 -15.64 -3.61
CA TYR A 464 28.40 -16.80 -3.97
C TYR A 464 28.89 -18.06 -3.24
N LEU A 465 30.20 -18.35 -3.26
CA LEU A 465 30.78 -19.48 -2.55
C LEU A 465 30.58 -19.37 -1.03
N ALA A 466 30.79 -18.19 -0.46
CA ALA A 466 30.53 -17.93 0.96
C ALA A 466 29.05 -18.14 1.32
N GLY A 467 28.13 -17.78 0.43
CA GLY A 467 26.69 -18.02 0.59
C GLY A 467 26.38 -19.51 0.65
N HIS A 468 26.91 -20.32 -0.27
CA HIS A 468 26.74 -21.77 -0.25
C HIS A 468 27.28 -22.42 1.02
N ALA A 469 28.49 -22.03 1.46
CA ALA A 469 29.06 -22.55 2.70
C ALA A 469 28.18 -22.21 3.93
N LEU A 470 27.55 -21.04 3.93
CA LEU A 470 26.65 -20.63 5.01
C LEU A 470 25.31 -21.37 4.96
N ILE A 471 24.77 -21.65 3.77
CA ILE A 471 23.60 -22.48 3.59
C ILE A 471 23.83 -23.87 4.16
N ASP A 472 24.97 -24.51 3.83
CA ASP A 472 25.32 -25.85 4.33
C ASP A 472 25.47 -25.86 5.86
N GLU A 473 26.11 -24.81 6.43
CA GLU A 473 26.31 -24.71 7.89
C GLU A 473 24.99 -24.51 8.67
N LEU A 474 24.03 -23.79 8.11
CA LEU A 474 22.76 -23.45 8.76
C LEU A 474 21.63 -24.41 8.41
N ALA A 475 21.85 -25.35 7.49
CA ALA A 475 20.84 -26.29 7.04
C ALA A 475 20.19 -27.06 8.23
N GLY A 476 18.87 -27.14 8.21
CA GLY A 476 18.10 -27.85 9.24
C GLY A 476 17.95 -27.14 10.59
N LEU A 477 18.52 -25.95 10.77
CA LEU A 477 18.24 -25.13 11.95
C LEU A 477 16.85 -24.49 11.85
N THR A 478 16.19 -24.32 13.02
CA THR A 478 14.84 -23.78 13.12
C THR A 478 14.71 -22.78 14.26
N GLY A 479 13.61 -22.05 14.29
CA GLY A 479 13.21 -21.19 15.40
C GLY A 479 14.28 -20.16 15.78
N ARG A 480 14.33 -19.83 17.06
CA ARG A 480 15.26 -18.85 17.61
C ARG A 480 16.72 -19.22 17.37
N THR A 481 17.05 -20.50 17.33
CA THR A 481 18.42 -20.98 17.09
C THR A 481 18.93 -20.56 15.70
N LEU A 482 18.10 -20.67 14.67
CA LEU A 482 18.42 -20.23 13.32
C LEU A 482 18.64 -18.71 13.31
N ILE A 483 17.72 -17.93 13.90
CA ILE A 483 17.81 -16.46 13.94
C ILE A 483 19.14 -16.02 14.60
N ASP A 484 19.42 -16.52 15.80
CA ASP A 484 20.59 -16.10 16.57
C ASP A 484 21.90 -16.51 15.89
N LYS A 485 21.97 -17.70 15.29
CA LYS A 485 23.16 -18.19 14.62
C LYS A 485 23.41 -17.45 13.33
N LEU A 486 22.37 -17.20 12.51
CA LEU A 486 22.47 -16.42 11.29
C LEU A 486 22.87 -14.96 11.59
N ALA A 487 22.23 -14.30 12.56
CA ALA A 487 22.59 -12.95 12.98
C ALA A 487 24.05 -12.86 13.46
N SER A 488 24.51 -13.85 14.24
CA SER A 488 25.90 -13.93 14.71
C SER A 488 26.88 -14.07 13.55
N LYS A 489 26.59 -14.93 12.56
CA LYS A 489 27.44 -15.15 11.39
C LYS A 489 27.56 -13.92 10.50
N LEU A 490 26.49 -13.16 10.38
CA LEU A 490 26.46 -11.92 9.60
C LEU A 490 26.99 -10.71 10.36
N GLY A 491 27.29 -10.85 11.67
CA GLY A 491 27.68 -9.73 12.51
C GLY A 491 26.58 -8.71 12.78
N VAL A 492 25.30 -9.10 12.62
CA VAL A 492 24.14 -8.24 12.88
C VAL A 492 24.12 -7.89 14.35
N ARG A 493 24.53 -6.68 14.70
CA ARG A 493 24.61 -6.22 16.09
C ARG A 493 23.23 -5.97 16.71
N ARG A 494 22.29 -5.52 15.90
CA ARG A 494 20.93 -5.22 16.33
C ARG A 494 19.97 -5.38 15.16
N MET A 495 19.09 -6.35 15.26
CA MET A 495 17.96 -6.51 14.35
C MET A 495 16.83 -5.57 14.77
N SER A 496 16.10 -5.01 13.82
CA SER A 496 14.90 -4.23 14.13
C SER A 496 13.85 -5.11 14.81
N GLU A 497 13.11 -4.52 15.75
CA GLU A 497 12.03 -5.21 16.46
C GLU A 497 10.99 -5.77 15.46
N ALA A 498 10.67 -5.00 14.41
CA ALA A 498 9.72 -5.40 13.38
C ALA A 498 10.17 -6.64 12.60
N LEU A 499 11.44 -6.72 12.19
CA LEU A 499 11.97 -7.90 11.49
C LEU A 499 12.02 -9.13 12.41
N LEU A 500 12.43 -8.95 13.66
CA LEU A 500 12.42 -10.02 14.63
C LEU A 500 11.01 -10.55 14.89
N ASP A 501 10.04 -9.66 15.08
CA ASP A 501 8.63 -10.02 15.28
C ASP A 501 8.07 -10.76 14.05
N ALA A 502 8.41 -10.32 12.84
CA ALA A 502 8.02 -11.00 11.60
C ALA A 502 8.59 -12.42 11.51
N CYS A 503 9.86 -12.63 11.90
CA CYS A 503 10.45 -13.96 11.95
C CYS A 503 9.76 -14.85 12.98
N LEU A 504 9.51 -14.33 14.19
CA LEU A 504 8.90 -15.07 15.30
C LEU A 504 7.41 -15.37 15.11
N ALA A 505 6.71 -14.56 14.31
CA ALA A 505 5.30 -14.79 13.96
C ALA A 505 5.08 -16.13 13.22
N ALA A 506 6.12 -16.66 12.57
CA ALA A 506 6.09 -17.98 11.93
C ALA A 506 6.01 -19.16 12.92
N GLY A 507 6.27 -18.92 14.21
CA GLY A 507 6.23 -19.92 15.27
C GLY A 507 7.60 -20.22 15.89
N PRO A 508 7.61 -20.86 17.09
CA PRO A 508 8.83 -21.05 17.87
C PRO A 508 9.85 -22.01 17.19
N ASP A 509 9.36 -22.99 16.43
CA ASP A 509 10.17 -23.99 15.73
C ASP A 509 10.13 -23.83 14.21
N ALA A 510 9.81 -22.63 13.73
CA ALA A 510 9.65 -22.35 12.31
C ALA A 510 10.93 -22.64 11.53
N SER A 511 10.78 -23.28 10.37
CA SER A 511 11.86 -23.44 9.39
C SER A 511 12.24 -22.12 8.71
N ALA A 512 13.38 -22.07 8.03
CA ALA A 512 13.78 -20.92 7.22
C ALA A 512 12.69 -20.52 6.20
N ALA A 513 12.06 -21.52 5.57
CA ALA A 513 10.97 -21.27 4.60
C ALA A 513 9.75 -20.60 5.24
N GLN A 514 9.33 -21.05 6.44
CA GLN A 514 8.21 -20.46 7.16
C GLN A 514 8.55 -19.04 7.64
N MET A 515 9.76 -18.81 8.15
CA MET A 515 10.22 -17.47 8.54
C MET A 515 10.29 -16.53 7.34
N PHE A 516 10.88 -16.99 6.23
CA PHE A 516 10.96 -16.19 5.01
C PHE A 516 9.58 -15.84 4.47
N ALA A 517 8.63 -16.79 4.46
CA ALA A 517 7.25 -16.54 4.05
C ALA A 517 6.56 -15.50 4.95
N SER A 518 6.79 -15.56 6.28
CA SER A 518 6.26 -14.58 7.22
C SER A 518 6.86 -13.18 6.99
N VAL A 519 8.18 -13.08 6.84
CA VAL A 519 8.87 -11.81 6.53
C VAL A 519 8.41 -11.25 5.18
N HIS A 520 8.29 -12.11 4.16
CA HIS A 520 7.82 -11.73 2.83
C HIS A 520 6.37 -11.19 2.89
N ALA A 521 5.48 -11.85 3.62
CA ALA A 521 4.11 -11.38 3.82
C ALA A 521 4.09 -9.99 4.49
N CYS A 522 4.87 -9.80 5.56
CA CYS A 522 5.00 -8.50 6.23
C CYS A 522 5.57 -7.40 5.32
N ALA A 523 6.43 -7.75 4.35
CA ALA A 523 7.04 -6.80 3.43
C ALA A 523 6.16 -6.47 2.21
N THR A 524 5.24 -7.37 1.82
CA THR A 524 4.47 -7.24 0.58
C THR A 524 2.96 -7.05 0.78
N ARG A 525 2.46 -7.22 2.01
CA ARG A 525 1.05 -7.03 2.36
C ARG A 525 0.87 -5.87 3.32
N ARG A 526 -0.23 -5.15 3.17
CA ARG A 526 -0.67 -4.09 4.09
C ARG A 526 -1.70 -4.67 5.07
N ASP A 527 -1.22 -5.41 6.05
CA ASP A 527 -2.05 -6.11 7.01
C ASP A 527 -1.62 -5.82 8.45
N PHE A 528 -2.54 -6.00 9.41
CA PHE A 528 -2.22 -5.84 10.82
C PHE A 528 -1.51 -7.07 11.37
N PHE A 529 -0.36 -6.86 11.99
CA PHE A 529 0.43 -7.88 12.68
C PHE A 529 0.47 -7.63 14.18
N GLY A 530 0.64 -8.71 14.96
CA GLY A 530 0.68 -8.66 16.42
C GLY A 530 -0.59 -9.21 17.07
N ASP A 531 -0.94 -8.71 18.24
CA ASP A 531 -2.11 -9.17 18.98
C ASP A 531 -3.40 -8.81 18.23
N ALA A 532 -4.11 -9.82 17.72
CA ALA A 532 -5.35 -9.64 16.96
C ALA A 532 -6.44 -8.91 17.76
N ALA A 533 -6.40 -9.00 19.10
CA ALA A 533 -7.30 -8.26 19.99
C ALA A 533 -6.82 -6.83 20.29
N GLY A 534 -5.66 -6.41 19.76
CA GLY A 534 -5.04 -5.13 20.07
C GLY A 534 -5.57 -3.94 19.27
N VAL A 535 -5.30 -2.75 19.79
CA VAL A 535 -5.53 -1.46 19.11
C VAL A 535 -4.69 -1.41 17.83
N GLY A 536 -5.33 -1.14 16.70
CA GLY A 536 -4.64 -0.99 15.41
C GLY A 536 -3.86 0.32 15.33
N VAL A 537 -2.60 0.27 14.87
CA VAL A 537 -1.82 1.47 14.54
C VAL A 537 -1.36 1.33 13.08
N CYS A 538 -1.66 2.33 12.25
CA CYS A 538 -1.33 2.33 10.81
C CYS A 538 -0.93 3.73 10.34
N SER A 539 -0.36 3.84 9.14
CA SER A 539 -0.17 5.14 8.49
C SER A 539 -1.48 5.63 7.85
N TYR A 540 -1.56 6.92 7.55
CA TYR A 540 -2.68 7.49 6.80
C TYR A 540 -2.87 6.80 5.43
N ASP A 541 -1.76 6.52 4.74
CA ASP A 541 -1.79 5.91 3.41
C ASP A 541 -2.20 4.43 3.43
N ASP A 542 -2.12 3.76 4.59
CA ASP A 542 -2.44 2.34 4.74
C ASP A 542 -3.86 2.08 5.28
N VAL A 543 -4.68 3.13 5.42
CA VAL A 543 -6.02 3.02 6.03
C VAL A 543 -7.09 2.44 5.09
N ALA A 544 -6.79 2.31 3.80
CA ALA A 544 -7.74 1.80 2.81
C ALA A 544 -8.29 0.42 3.21
N GLY A 545 -9.63 0.30 3.20
CA GLY A 545 -10.34 -0.93 3.61
C GLY A 545 -10.39 -1.19 5.11
N VAL A 546 -9.76 -0.36 5.95
CA VAL A 546 -9.88 -0.44 7.41
C VAL A 546 -11.30 0.01 7.82
N SER A 547 -11.95 -0.77 8.67
CA SER A 547 -13.25 -0.42 9.24
C SER A 547 -13.19 -0.58 10.75
N CYS A 548 -13.40 0.51 11.49
CA CYS A 548 -13.31 0.54 12.94
C CYS A 548 -14.51 1.28 13.56
N ASP A 549 -14.73 1.06 14.85
CA ASP A 549 -15.73 1.80 15.59
C ASP A 549 -15.18 3.19 16.01
N TYR A 550 -13.91 3.22 16.38
CA TYR A 550 -13.21 4.40 16.87
C TYR A 550 -11.93 4.62 16.08
N LEU A 551 -11.81 5.78 15.45
CA LEU A 551 -10.61 6.19 14.71
C LEU A 551 -10.02 7.45 15.33
N VAL A 552 -8.70 7.45 15.54
CA VAL A 552 -7.95 8.66 15.87
C VAL A 552 -7.04 9.01 14.68
N LEU A 553 -7.19 10.21 14.15
CA LEU A 553 -6.24 10.82 13.21
C LEU A 553 -5.21 11.61 14.03
N ALA A 554 -4.08 10.99 14.34
CA ALA A 554 -3.02 11.60 15.13
C ALA A 554 -2.07 12.42 14.26
N GLY A 555 -1.62 13.58 14.76
CA GLY A 555 -0.71 14.44 14.00
C GLY A 555 -1.37 15.03 12.75
N CYS A 556 -2.62 15.45 12.84
CA CYS A 556 -3.32 16.06 11.72
C CYS A 556 -2.85 17.51 11.49
N MET A 557 -1.65 17.67 10.87
CA MET A 557 -0.90 18.91 10.81
C MET A 557 -0.61 19.36 9.38
N ASN A 558 -0.50 20.68 9.18
CA ASN A 558 0.05 21.25 7.95
C ASN A 558 1.51 20.82 7.75
N GLY A 559 1.84 20.38 6.53
CA GLY A 559 3.12 19.81 6.18
C GLY A 559 3.08 18.27 6.07
N TRP A 560 2.09 17.63 6.69
CA TRP A 560 1.80 16.20 6.54
C TRP A 560 0.49 15.96 5.78
N LEU A 561 -0.56 16.72 6.11
CA LEU A 561 -1.85 16.65 5.43
C LEU A 561 -2.45 18.07 5.29
N PRO A 562 -2.29 18.77 4.18
CA PRO A 562 -1.50 18.37 3.00
C PRO A 562 0.02 18.44 3.24
N GLU A 563 0.79 17.79 2.36
CA GLU A 563 2.24 17.74 2.47
C GLU A 563 2.89 19.12 2.31
N HIS A 564 4.12 19.29 2.81
CA HIS A 564 4.84 20.56 2.90
C HIS A 564 4.90 21.36 1.58
N ALA A 565 5.06 20.66 0.45
CA ALA A 565 5.15 21.29 -0.88
C ALA A 565 3.86 22.05 -1.28
N TYR A 566 2.71 21.73 -0.66
CA TYR A 566 1.47 22.50 -0.85
C TYR A 566 1.62 23.98 -0.47
N PHE A 567 2.39 24.27 0.58
CA PHE A 567 2.60 25.60 1.11
C PHE A 567 3.82 26.32 0.51
N ASP A 568 4.58 25.68 -0.35
CA ASP A 568 5.82 26.21 -0.88
C ASP A 568 5.70 26.54 -2.37
N ALA A 569 5.26 27.78 -2.66
CA ALA A 569 5.12 28.30 -4.02
C ALA A 569 6.47 28.41 -4.76
N ALA A 570 7.60 28.45 -4.05
CA ALA A 570 8.92 28.54 -4.68
C ALA A 570 9.42 27.18 -5.18
N SER A 571 9.02 26.07 -4.52
CA SER A 571 9.47 24.71 -4.85
C SER A 571 8.46 23.92 -5.68
N ALA A 572 7.18 24.32 -5.69
CA ALA A 572 6.12 23.59 -6.39
C ALA A 572 5.25 24.49 -7.25
N SER A 573 5.06 24.12 -8.52
CA SER A 573 4.14 24.83 -9.42
C SER A 573 2.69 24.75 -8.94
N ALA A 574 1.83 25.67 -9.38
CA ALA A 574 0.39 25.67 -9.08
C ALA A 574 -0.27 24.32 -9.40
N LYS A 575 0.07 23.70 -10.54
CA LYS A 575 -0.44 22.37 -10.93
C LYS A 575 -0.03 21.27 -9.96
N VAL A 576 1.20 21.30 -9.45
CA VAL A 576 1.69 20.32 -8.46
C VAL A 576 0.95 20.51 -7.14
N ARG A 577 0.82 21.75 -6.66
CA ARG A 577 0.09 22.07 -5.43
C ARG A 577 -1.38 21.67 -5.51
N GLN A 578 -2.03 21.89 -6.66
CA GLN A 578 -3.40 21.44 -6.90
C GLN A 578 -3.53 19.90 -6.85
N SER A 579 -2.55 19.17 -7.38
CA SER A 579 -2.50 17.72 -7.29
C SER A 579 -2.35 17.24 -5.85
N ILE A 580 -1.52 17.93 -5.04
CA ILE A 580 -1.34 17.64 -3.61
C ILE A 580 -2.64 17.88 -2.84
N ASP A 581 -3.32 19.00 -3.10
CA ASP A 581 -4.60 19.33 -2.47
C ASP A 581 -5.65 18.27 -2.75
N LYS A 582 -5.81 17.91 -4.03
CA LYS A 582 -6.77 16.86 -4.44
C LYS A 582 -6.48 15.52 -3.75
N LYS A 583 -5.20 15.12 -3.71
CA LYS A 583 -4.78 13.89 -3.06
C LYS A 583 -5.06 13.94 -1.54
N ALA A 584 -4.73 15.04 -0.88
CA ALA A 584 -4.97 15.20 0.56
C ALA A 584 -6.46 15.16 0.94
N ARG A 585 -7.33 15.76 0.11
CA ARG A 585 -8.80 15.71 0.31
C ARG A 585 -9.34 14.30 0.11
N ALA A 586 -8.92 13.62 -0.94
CA ALA A 586 -9.31 12.23 -1.19
C ALA A 586 -8.87 11.30 -0.04
N LEU A 587 -7.63 11.46 0.44
CA LEU A 587 -7.14 10.72 1.60
C LEU A 587 -7.96 11.03 2.86
N PHE A 588 -8.26 12.29 3.13
CA PHE A 588 -9.06 12.67 4.29
C PHE A 588 -10.49 12.12 4.21
N TYR A 589 -11.08 12.08 3.02
CA TYR A 589 -12.37 11.45 2.76
C TYR A 589 -12.36 9.96 3.14
N THR A 590 -11.36 9.22 2.67
CA THR A 590 -11.18 7.80 3.01
C THR A 590 -11.01 7.60 4.52
N LEU A 591 -10.14 8.41 5.15
CA LEU A 591 -9.92 8.39 6.61
C LEU A 591 -11.23 8.62 7.39
N ALA A 592 -12.02 9.61 6.98
CA ALA A 592 -13.31 9.89 7.62
C ALA A 592 -14.31 8.73 7.45
N GLY A 593 -14.25 8.02 6.32
CA GLY A 593 -15.14 6.89 6.02
C GLY A 593 -14.85 5.63 6.83
N CYS A 594 -13.66 5.50 7.43
CA CYS A 594 -13.28 4.31 8.21
C CYS A 594 -13.98 4.22 9.57
N ALA A 595 -14.36 5.36 10.18
CA ALA A 595 -14.97 5.42 11.51
C ALA A 595 -16.49 5.18 11.45
N LYS A 596 -17.00 4.40 12.42
CA LYS A 596 -18.45 4.13 12.53
C LYS A 596 -19.11 4.83 13.72
N LYS A 597 -18.41 5.01 14.84
CA LYS A 597 -18.96 5.60 16.07
C LYS A 597 -18.30 6.91 16.45
N THR A 598 -16.95 6.96 16.42
CA THR A 598 -16.23 8.18 16.81
C THR A 598 -15.01 8.38 15.93
N LEU A 599 -14.85 9.61 15.44
CA LEU A 599 -13.67 10.11 14.74
C LEU A 599 -13.02 11.20 15.60
N ALA A 600 -11.85 10.92 16.15
CA ALA A 600 -11.07 11.90 16.89
C ALA A 600 -9.94 12.47 16.00
N ILE A 601 -9.83 13.79 15.94
CA ILE A 601 -8.78 14.48 15.19
C ILE A 601 -7.81 15.09 16.20
N SER A 602 -6.54 14.65 16.15
CA SER A 602 -5.51 15.10 17.07
C SER A 602 -4.53 16.06 16.40
N SER A 603 -4.16 17.11 17.14
CA SER A 603 -3.22 18.13 16.70
C SER A 603 -2.44 18.73 17.86
N PHE A 604 -1.34 19.44 17.56
CA PHE A 604 -0.51 20.15 18.52
C PHE A 604 -0.13 21.53 18.00
N ALA A 605 0.30 22.44 18.89
CA ALA A 605 0.62 23.82 18.55
C ALA A 605 2.13 24.11 18.49
N ASP A 606 2.96 23.28 19.13
CA ASP A 606 4.38 23.54 19.32
C ASP A 606 5.22 22.28 19.14
N VAL A 607 6.39 22.41 18.50
CA VAL A 607 7.33 21.34 18.23
C VAL A 607 8.77 21.85 18.25
N ASP A 608 9.73 21.03 18.70
CA ASP A 608 11.16 21.36 18.58
C ASP A 608 11.50 21.65 17.10
N LEU A 609 12.22 22.75 16.82
CA LEU A 609 12.57 23.16 15.45
C LEU A 609 13.29 22.05 14.66
N GLU A 610 14.24 21.38 15.30
CA GLU A 610 14.99 20.27 14.70
C GLU A 610 14.08 19.10 14.29
N VAL A 611 13.07 18.80 15.11
CA VAL A 611 12.05 17.76 14.81
C VAL A 611 11.15 18.22 13.67
N SER A 612 10.74 19.49 13.66
CA SER A 612 9.93 20.07 12.59
C SER A 612 10.63 19.99 11.23
N GLU A 613 11.90 20.38 11.17
CA GLU A 613 12.70 20.34 9.95
C GLU A 613 12.94 18.89 9.46
N LYS A 614 13.27 17.99 10.38
CA LYS A 614 13.50 16.58 10.06
C LYS A 614 12.25 15.89 9.51
N LEU A 615 11.08 16.27 9.97
CA LEU A 615 9.80 15.64 9.63
C LEU A 615 8.97 16.46 8.62
N ASN A 616 9.54 17.51 8.03
CA ASN A 616 8.88 18.37 7.04
C ASN A 616 7.54 18.99 7.51
N LEU A 617 7.42 19.31 8.80
CA LEU A 617 6.26 20.07 9.30
C LEU A 617 6.28 21.51 8.79
N LYS A 618 5.12 22.03 8.48
CA LYS A 618 4.98 23.44 8.11
C LYS A 618 4.69 24.30 9.32
N GLY A 619 5.68 25.04 9.77
CA GLY A 619 5.53 26.03 10.83
C GLY A 619 5.41 27.46 10.32
N TYR A 620 4.94 28.35 11.15
CA TYR A 620 4.73 29.77 10.82
C TYR A 620 5.55 30.72 11.69
N ARG A 621 6.09 30.28 12.81
CA ARG A 621 6.88 31.11 13.72
C ARG A 621 7.92 30.27 14.47
N VAL A 622 9.15 30.78 14.52
CA VAL A 622 10.21 30.21 15.36
C VAL A 622 10.39 31.09 16.61
N SER A 623 10.48 30.48 17.77
CA SER A 623 10.69 31.14 19.06
C SER A 623 11.75 30.40 19.88
N ALA A 624 12.32 31.07 20.88
CA ALA A 624 13.14 30.42 21.87
C ALA A 624 12.23 29.86 22.97
N GLY A 625 12.37 28.57 23.27
CA GLY A 625 11.66 27.94 24.38
C GLY A 625 12.28 28.25 25.74
N ILE A 626 11.52 28.02 26.79
CA ILE A 626 11.97 28.17 28.19
C ILE A 626 13.09 27.14 28.49
N ASP A 627 13.11 26.04 27.80
CA ASP A 627 14.12 24.97 27.88
C ASP A 627 15.44 25.32 27.17
N GLY A 628 15.55 26.52 26.58
CA GLY A 628 16.71 26.97 25.82
C GLY A 628 16.82 26.43 24.41
N ARG A 629 15.85 25.64 23.92
CA ARG A 629 15.77 25.13 22.56
C ARG A 629 14.97 26.08 21.66
N ARG A 630 15.15 25.95 20.37
CA ARG A 630 14.31 26.64 19.39
C ARG A 630 13.06 25.79 19.10
N HIS A 631 11.92 26.45 19.14
CA HIS A 631 10.62 25.84 18.89
C HIS A 631 9.97 26.42 17.65
N MET A 632 9.19 25.61 16.97
CA MET A 632 8.38 25.95 15.82
C MET A 632 6.91 25.91 16.21
N SER A 633 6.21 27.04 16.07
CA SER A 633 4.75 27.03 16.16
C SER A 633 4.16 26.48 14.87
N VAL A 634 3.23 25.54 15.01
CA VAL A 634 2.59 24.81 13.90
C VAL A 634 1.06 24.92 14.01
N ARG A 635 0.35 24.55 12.97
CA ARG A 635 -1.12 24.60 12.91
C ARG A 635 -1.69 23.25 12.49
N ARG A 636 -2.90 22.97 12.98
CA ARG A 636 -3.70 21.85 12.49
C ARG A 636 -3.85 21.94 10.97
N SER A 637 -4.08 20.81 10.34
CA SER A 637 -4.31 20.66 8.90
C SER A 637 -5.44 21.56 8.41
N VAL A 638 -5.15 22.37 7.40
CA VAL A 638 -6.18 23.17 6.70
C VAL A 638 -7.28 22.31 6.09
N ILE A 639 -6.95 21.09 5.67
CA ILE A 639 -7.91 20.10 5.14
C ILE A 639 -8.85 19.64 6.25
N ALA A 640 -8.31 19.37 7.44
CA ALA A 640 -9.10 19.00 8.61
C ALA A 640 -9.98 20.15 9.10
N ASP A 641 -9.45 21.39 9.13
CA ASP A 641 -10.24 22.55 9.54
C ASP A 641 -11.43 22.77 8.61
N TYR A 642 -11.23 22.62 7.30
CA TYR A 642 -12.32 22.68 6.33
C TYR A 642 -13.39 21.59 6.57
N ALA A 643 -12.95 20.35 6.80
CA ALA A 643 -13.86 19.24 7.07
C ALA A 643 -14.62 19.43 8.38
N LEU A 644 -13.95 19.88 9.44
CA LEU A 644 -14.57 20.18 10.74
C LEU A 644 -15.63 21.29 10.65
N ALA A 645 -15.38 22.30 9.82
CA ALA A 645 -16.36 23.35 9.54
C ALA A 645 -17.55 22.80 8.74
N ALA A 646 -17.30 22.01 7.70
CA ALA A 646 -18.33 21.33 6.92
C ALA A 646 -19.21 20.39 7.78
N TRP A 647 -18.66 19.86 8.85
CA TRP A 647 -19.38 19.05 9.84
C TRP A 647 -20.03 19.87 10.99
N GLY A 648 -19.83 21.19 10.99
CA GLY A 648 -20.36 22.08 12.05
C GLY A 648 -19.67 21.92 13.42
N VAL A 649 -18.49 21.29 13.48
CA VAL A 649 -17.73 21.05 14.73
C VAL A 649 -17.00 22.31 15.17
N ILE A 650 -16.47 23.08 14.23
CA ILE A 650 -15.82 24.37 14.47
C ILE A 650 -16.46 25.46 13.63
N ALA A 651 -16.41 26.71 14.14
CA ALA A 651 -16.62 27.88 13.32
C ALA A 651 -15.32 28.19 12.59
N PHE A 652 -15.34 28.14 11.26
CA PHE A 652 -14.19 28.40 10.41
C PHE A 652 -14.69 29.10 9.15
N ASP A 653 -14.21 30.29 8.88
CA ASP A 653 -14.62 31.06 7.74
C ASP A 653 -13.52 31.14 6.67
N GLU A 654 -13.87 31.71 5.54
CA GLU A 654 -12.94 31.89 4.42
C GLU A 654 -11.75 32.80 4.80
N GLN A 655 -11.95 33.77 5.72
CA GLN A 655 -10.87 34.67 6.15
C GLN A 655 -9.88 33.93 7.03
N ASP A 656 -10.34 33.02 7.90
CA ASP A 656 -9.49 32.13 8.70
C ASP A 656 -8.65 31.23 7.81
N LEU A 657 -9.27 30.65 6.78
CA LEU A 657 -8.59 29.82 5.80
C LEU A 657 -7.49 30.58 5.05
N ARG A 658 -7.85 31.76 4.50
CA ARG A 658 -6.89 32.64 3.80
C ARG A 658 -5.77 33.11 4.72
N ALA A 659 -6.06 33.41 5.99
CA ALA A 659 -5.07 33.79 6.98
C ALA A 659 -4.09 32.67 7.29
N GLN A 660 -4.56 31.42 7.41
CA GLN A 660 -3.69 30.27 7.66
C GLN A 660 -2.68 30.07 6.52
N VAL A 661 -3.10 30.21 5.28
CA VAL A 661 -2.22 29.96 4.12
C VAL A 661 -1.32 31.15 3.80
N ARG A 662 -1.79 32.40 3.99
CA ARG A 662 -0.97 33.61 3.81
C ARG A 662 0.12 33.76 4.87
N THR A 663 0.01 33.10 5.99
CA THR A 663 0.99 33.16 7.09
C THR A 663 2.23 32.31 6.79
N TYR A 664 2.19 31.49 5.78
CA TYR A 664 3.30 30.69 5.29
C TYR A 664 3.93 31.33 4.04
#